data_66abb08090fd1f9b8c52a26b180a3b6e
#
_entry.id   66abb08090fd1f9b8c52a26b180a3b6e
#
_cell.length_a   1.000
_cell.length_b   1.000
_cell.length_c   1.000
_cell.angle_alpha   90.00
_cell.angle_beta   90.00
_cell.angle_gamma   90.00
#
_symmetry.space_group_name_H-M   'P 1'
#
loop_
_entity.id
_entity.type
_entity.pdbx_description
1 polymer ?
#
loop_
_entity_poly.entity_id
_entity_poly.type
_entity_poly.pdbx_seq_one_letter_code
_entity_poly.pdbx_strand_id
1 'polypeptide(L)'
;MRNASPLLRLNKKNDFQPVLDSATSSTLGKAIRAALLGTALGIAAVPAGALAAQAGSVSQQYNIPAGSLDDVLNQFARQAQITLSSTPQMTQGLQSPGLQGSYATDQALRQLLNGSGLEAVSQDGGSFVLRAQPQDAALSLPSTEVREFALGNALGSMEGYNATHSQVATKTSAPILETSQSVSVVTRQQMDDQGSQTVAQTMRYTPGVLTNPYGATHRYDYVAMRGFNDGSVDNIYLDGLKSMGDSGTYSTMQVDPYFLERVDILKGPSSVLYGRSSPGGLVALTSKKPLYETYHQVQATVGTQGQRGVGFDFSGPLDDDKRIAYRLVGVADQSDTQFDHNEEKRFALAPTVSINFSEDTSLTLQAYLQHDPDGGYHGGVPAAGALHQRNGRRISDHFFEGEPGVDRYERDQQSFGYQFEHRFNDVFTARQNFRYLDSTVKMDQVYAWGWTTPTSNELNRYYTGGEEKLHSYIIDNMLQAEYFIGSAKHTTLLGLDYQRRKTVVDWRSGALAPINAFDPQYGNSEITYFDPTSYLRRLQQTGVYLQDLIELDQWRFSLGLRQDWVKTSDENRIAEASRPLGTKISDERTKLTGRAGVLYLFENGIAPYISYSESFNPNSYADQSGNPLAPTEGTQWEAGIKYQPPGTDNLFTASVFRIEQENLASKLPQEEFYRPVGQVRSQGLELEAHMQVTDNLKVLGSYTFTDIEYSKSMPSTLFGSDLDNKGNSPTQAPRHMASLWADYNFRQGALDGLRLGGGVRYVGYSWVDAENTMKVPSYTLFDASVGYDLGKVGLKGVDVRLNANNLTNESYIASCASLSYCYMGEERNVSATVSYQF
;
A
#
# COMPACT_ATOMS: atom_id res chain seq x y z
N MET A 1 17.27 0.86 -70.29
CA MET A 1 18.66 1.31 -70.57
C MET A 1 19.32 1.46 -69.21
N ARG A 2 20.13 0.48 -68.83
CA ARG A 2 21.60 0.56 -68.60
C ARG A 2 21.96 1.75 -67.66
N ASN A 3 22.64 1.66 -66.50
CA ASN A 3 23.67 0.75 -65.91
C ASN A 3 23.80 1.17 -64.46
N ALA A 4 23.98 0.35 -63.54
CA ALA A 4 25.09 -0.49 -63.07
C ALA A 4 25.65 0.04 -61.73
N SER A 5 25.60 -0.84 -60.72
CA SER A 5 26.32 -0.79 -59.46
C SER A 5 27.87 -0.59 -59.62
N PRO A 6 28.53 -0.27 -58.51
CA PRO A 6 29.35 -1.34 -57.97
C PRO A 6 29.32 -1.55 -56.46
N LEU A 7 29.39 -2.81 -56.11
CA LEU A 7 29.85 -3.43 -54.88
C LEU A 7 31.19 -2.89 -54.39
N LEU A 8 31.34 -2.72 -53.09
CA LEU A 8 32.63 -2.89 -52.45
C LEU A 8 32.47 -3.70 -51.15
N ARG A 9 33.33 -4.72 -51.11
CA ARG A 9 33.43 -5.79 -50.14
C ARG A 9 34.02 -5.33 -48.82
N LEU A 10 33.48 -5.85 -47.73
CA LEU A 10 34.09 -6.52 -46.56
C LEU A 10 35.50 -6.10 -46.12
N ASN A 11 35.64 -5.81 -44.84
CA ASN A 11 36.47 -6.69 -44.05
C ASN A 11 36.10 -6.68 -42.56
N LYS A 12 36.30 -7.86 -41.95
CA LYS A 12 36.09 -8.38 -40.64
C LYS A 12 36.86 -7.67 -39.51
N LYS A 13 36.31 -7.91 -38.32
CA LYS A 13 36.89 -7.89 -36.97
C LYS A 13 37.07 -6.51 -36.34
N ASN A 14 36.30 -6.27 -35.33
CA ASN A 14 36.83 -5.64 -34.13
C ASN A 14 36.16 -6.17 -32.88
N ASP A 15 37.02 -6.56 -32.01
CA ASP A 15 36.78 -7.10 -30.67
C ASP A 15 36.03 -6.11 -29.82
N PHE A 16 35.00 -6.57 -29.14
CA PHE A 16 34.40 -5.85 -27.98
C PHE A 16 35.41 -5.88 -26.84
N GLN A 17 36.09 -4.79 -26.58
CA GLN A 17 36.64 -4.49 -25.27
C GLN A 17 35.65 -3.58 -24.53
N PRO A 18 35.35 -3.85 -23.25
CA PRO A 18 34.56 -2.93 -22.42
C PRO A 18 35.41 -1.70 -22.11
N VAL A 19 35.04 -0.55 -22.63
CA VAL A 19 35.57 0.74 -22.19
C VAL A 19 35.03 1.00 -20.78
N LEU A 20 35.90 0.78 -19.82
CA LEU A 20 35.79 1.36 -18.49
C LEU A 20 36.06 2.86 -18.62
N ASP A 21 35.01 3.63 -18.89
CA ASP A 21 35.09 5.08 -18.74
C ASP A 21 35.35 5.42 -17.29
N SER A 22 36.51 5.99 -17.05
CA SER A 22 36.93 6.60 -15.82
C SER A 22 35.88 7.63 -15.38
N ALA A 23 35.05 7.28 -14.39
CA ALA A 23 34.12 8.20 -13.75
C ALA A 23 34.93 9.33 -13.11
N THR A 24 35.01 10.45 -13.79
CA THR A 24 35.35 11.73 -13.18
C THR A 24 34.39 11.97 -12.02
N SER A 25 34.94 12.15 -10.84
CA SER A 25 34.22 12.39 -9.60
C SER A 25 33.16 13.49 -9.77
N SER A 26 31.90 13.10 -9.97
CA SER A 26 30.79 14.03 -9.99
C SER A 26 30.61 14.64 -8.58
N THR A 27 30.22 15.90 -8.56
CA THR A 27 29.88 16.65 -7.33
C THR A 27 28.89 15.88 -6.43
N LEU A 28 28.13 14.96 -6.99
CA LEU A 28 27.19 14.10 -6.28
C LEU A 28 27.89 13.02 -5.45
N GLY A 29 28.98 12.42 -5.97
CA GLY A 29 29.79 11.45 -5.18
C GLY A 29 30.47 12.10 -3.97
N LYS A 30 30.77 13.39 -4.06
CA LYS A 30 31.30 14.18 -2.92
C LYS A 30 30.18 14.56 -1.94
N ALA A 31 28.97 14.82 -2.41
CA ALA A 31 27.81 15.12 -1.55
C ALA A 31 27.34 13.87 -0.77
N ILE A 32 27.34 12.70 -1.38
CA ILE A 32 26.99 11.43 -0.72
C ILE A 32 28.05 11.05 0.31
N ARG A 33 29.35 11.26 0.01
CA ARG A 33 30.42 11.05 1.01
C ARG A 33 30.38 12.10 2.12
N ALA A 34 29.98 13.33 1.85
CA ALA A 34 29.81 14.36 2.86
C ALA A 34 28.59 14.11 3.75
N ALA A 35 27.48 13.58 3.19
CA ALA A 35 26.30 13.20 3.98
C ALA A 35 26.54 11.99 4.88
N LEU A 36 27.32 11.01 4.42
CA LEU A 36 27.69 9.83 5.22
C LEU A 36 28.76 10.11 6.27
N LEU A 37 29.68 11.07 6.01
CA LEU A 37 30.71 11.50 6.95
C LEU A 37 30.23 12.65 7.86
N GLY A 38 29.28 13.46 7.43
CA GLY A 38 28.70 14.54 8.22
C GLY A 38 27.84 14.08 9.39
N THR A 39 27.20 12.91 9.30
CA THR A 39 26.45 12.30 10.40
C THR A 39 27.36 11.66 11.46
N ALA A 40 28.61 11.33 11.11
CA ALA A 40 29.58 10.75 12.08
C ALA A 40 30.45 11.78 12.79
N LEU A 41 30.52 13.03 12.32
CA LEU A 41 31.43 14.06 12.85
C LEU A 41 30.77 15.31 13.44
N GLY A 42 29.43 15.40 13.39
CA GLY A 42 28.69 16.54 13.93
C GLY A 42 28.26 16.45 15.40
N ILE A 43 28.57 15.37 16.13
CA ILE A 43 28.08 15.11 17.50
C ILE A 43 29.14 15.39 18.58
N ALA A 44 30.31 15.95 18.25
CA ALA A 44 31.36 16.20 19.21
C ALA A 44 31.49 17.67 19.58
N ALA A 45 30.44 18.35 20.03
CA ALA A 45 30.56 19.62 20.82
C ALA A 45 29.18 20.10 21.31
N VAL A 46 28.69 19.52 22.40
CA VAL A 46 27.76 20.21 23.31
C VAL A 46 28.32 20.10 24.71
N PRO A 47 28.50 21.20 25.42
CA PRO A 47 29.09 21.14 26.78
C PRO A 47 28.09 20.48 27.73
N ALA A 48 28.62 19.52 28.49
CA ALA A 48 27.95 18.92 29.63
C ALA A 48 27.61 19.97 30.69
N GLY A 49 26.32 20.15 30.93
CA GLY A 49 25.85 21.04 31.97
C GLY A 49 24.33 21.10 32.10
N ALA A 50 23.68 20.00 32.49
CA ALA A 50 22.47 20.01 33.32
C ALA A 50 22.19 18.57 33.77
N LEU A 51 22.63 18.24 34.96
CA LEU A 51 22.21 17.05 35.70
C LEU A 51 20.72 17.25 36.08
N ALA A 52 19.82 16.69 35.34
CA ALA A 52 18.46 16.43 35.81
C ALA A 52 18.50 15.09 36.57
N ALA A 53 18.09 15.11 37.83
CA ALA A 53 18.06 13.97 38.71
C ALA A 53 17.15 12.87 38.17
N GLN A 54 17.72 11.74 37.79
CA GLN A 54 17.00 10.46 37.66
C GLN A 54 16.46 10.11 39.06
N ALA A 55 15.13 9.96 39.17
CA ALA A 55 14.55 9.16 40.24
C ALA A 55 14.89 7.69 39.94
N GLY A 56 16.07 7.27 40.35
CA GLY A 56 16.50 5.88 40.26
C GLY A 56 15.54 5.03 41.10
N SER A 57 15.01 3.95 40.53
CA SER A 57 14.40 2.88 41.28
C SER A 57 15.41 2.35 42.27
N VAL A 58 15.22 2.68 43.57
CA VAL A 58 16.12 2.25 44.66
C VAL A 58 15.95 0.74 44.78
N SER A 59 16.92 -0.03 44.34
CA SER A 59 16.97 -1.46 44.63
C SER A 59 17.29 -1.65 46.13
N GLN A 60 16.43 -2.40 46.80
CA GLN A 60 16.57 -2.73 48.23
C GLN A 60 16.92 -4.20 48.39
N GLN A 61 17.72 -4.52 49.42
CA GLN A 61 18.09 -5.90 49.70
C GLN A 61 16.99 -6.59 50.52
N TYR A 62 16.48 -7.67 50.01
CA TYR A 62 15.42 -8.47 50.64
C TYR A 62 15.98 -9.82 51.11
N ASN A 63 15.47 -10.31 52.24
CA ASN A 63 15.74 -11.66 52.74
C ASN A 63 14.45 -12.19 53.35
N ILE A 64 13.58 -12.72 52.50
CA ILE A 64 12.25 -13.21 52.86
C ILE A 64 12.20 -14.72 52.58
N PRO A 65 12.05 -15.57 53.61
CA PRO A 65 12.02 -17.01 53.38
C PRO A 65 10.76 -17.45 52.64
N ALA A 66 10.81 -18.59 51.95
CA ALA A 66 9.66 -19.23 51.33
C ALA A 66 8.59 -19.57 52.40
N GLY A 67 7.31 -19.41 52.02
CA GLY A 67 6.17 -19.64 52.96
C GLY A 67 4.81 -19.41 52.31
N SER A 68 3.76 -19.28 53.16
CA SER A 68 2.48 -18.94 52.63
C SER A 68 2.53 -17.58 51.91
N LEU A 69 1.83 -17.47 50.75
CA LEU A 69 1.89 -16.27 49.95
C LEU A 69 1.46 -15.03 50.75
N ASP A 70 0.48 -15.16 51.63
CA ASP A 70 0.00 -14.08 52.48
C ASP A 70 1.08 -13.59 53.44
N ASP A 71 1.75 -14.51 54.17
CA ASP A 71 2.82 -14.12 55.10
C ASP A 71 3.99 -13.46 54.40
N VAL A 72 4.43 -14.03 53.25
CA VAL A 72 5.55 -13.54 52.46
C VAL A 72 5.23 -12.14 51.88
N LEU A 73 4.04 -11.90 51.37
CA LEU A 73 3.63 -10.60 50.86
C LEU A 73 3.49 -9.54 51.96
N ASN A 74 2.97 -9.94 53.12
CA ASN A 74 2.91 -9.06 54.30
C ASN A 74 4.30 -8.69 54.82
N GLN A 75 5.24 -9.62 54.80
CA GLN A 75 6.63 -9.36 55.16
C GLN A 75 7.36 -8.46 54.17
N PHE A 76 7.11 -8.69 52.86
CA PHE A 76 7.61 -7.88 51.76
C PHE A 76 7.09 -6.44 51.82
N ALA A 77 5.78 -6.25 51.98
CA ALA A 77 5.18 -4.93 52.04
C ALA A 77 5.75 -4.07 53.18
N ARG A 78 5.99 -4.70 54.34
CA ARG A 78 6.67 -4.03 55.48
C ARG A 78 8.11 -3.66 55.17
N GLN A 79 8.90 -4.54 54.52
CA GLN A 79 10.32 -4.24 54.20
C GLN A 79 10.41 -3.21 53.09
N ALA A 80 9.58 -3.29 52.06
CA ALA A 80 9.55 -2.37 50.92
C ALA A 80 8.83 -1.03 51.24
N GLN A 81 8.19 -0.90 52.38
CA GLN A 81 7.40 0.30 52.82
C GLN A 81 6.30 0.67 51.80
N ILE A 82 5.64 -0.34 51.22
CA ILE A 82 4.52 -0.15 50.31
C ILE A 82 3.20 -0.59 50.94
N THR A 83 2.10 -0.10 50.36
CA THR A 83 0.76 -0.59 50.67
C THR A 83 0.35 -1.64 49.66
N LEU A 84 0.09 -2.87 50.08
CA LEU A 84 -0.39 -3.95 49.22
C LEU A 84 -1.81 -4.32 49.66
N SER A 85 -2.76 -4.18 48.72
CA SER A 85 -4.17 -4.53 48.95
C SER A 85 -4.46 -5.88 48.30
N SER A 86 -4.94 -6.83 49.11
CA SER A 86 -5.41 -8.16 48.64
C SER A 86 -6.64 -8.58 49.42
N THR A 87 -7.43 -9.51 48.87
CA THR A 87 -8.49 -10.17 49.65
C THR A 87 -7.96 -11.51 50.13
N PRO A 88 -8.27 -11.93 51.37
CA PRO A 88 -7.80 -13.19 51.93
C PRO A 88 -8.12 -14.43 51.03
N GLN A 89 -9.19 -14.36 50.24
CA GLN A 89 -9.60 -15.44 49.34
C GLN A 89 -8.64 -15.58 48.15
N MET A 90 -7.90 -14.55 47.78
CA MET A 90 -6.95 -14.58 46.64
C MET A 90 -5.62 -15.24 47.01
N THR A 91 -5.18 -15.12 48.27
CA THR A 91 -3.87 -15.64 48.73
C THR A 91 -3.97 -16.97 49.45
N GLN A 92 -5.21 -17.40 49.83
CA GLN A 92 -5.47 -18.60 50.62
C GLN A 92 -4.97 -19.89 49.90
N GLY A 93 -4.11 -20.65 50.58
CA GLY A 93 -3.58 -21.93 50.07
C GLY A 93 -2.41 -21.80 49.05
N LEU A 94 -2.05 -20.59 48.69
CA LEU A 94 -0.92 -20.35 47.78
C LEU A 94 0.41 -20.27 48.57
N GLN A 95 1.52 -20.69 47.89
CA GLN A 95 2.88 -20.65 48.41
C GLN A 95 3.74 -19.70 47.57
N SER A 96 4.68 -19.02 48.24
CA SER A 96 5.69 -18.20 47.54
C SER A 96 7.09 -18.76 47.77
N PRO A 97 7.95 -18.72 46.74
CA PRO A 97 9.36 -19.19 46.86
C PRO A 97 10.21 -18.32 47.79
N GLY A 98 9.69 -17.20 48.32
CA GLY A 98 10.46 -16.21 49.08
C GLY A 98 11.33 -15.36 48.15
N LEU A 99 12.14 -14.49 48.73
CA LEU A 99 12.97 -13.55 47.98
C LEU A 99 14.34 -13.32 48.70
N GLN A 100 15.47 -13.60 48.01
CA GLN A 100 16.82 -13.27 48.50
C GLN A 100 17.57 -12.51 47.41
N GLY A 101 18.08 -11.31 47.75
CA GLY A 101 18.87 -10.48 46.84
C GLY A 101 18.41 -9.03 46.79
N SER A 102 19.04 -8.26 45.91
CA SER A 102 18.75 -6.83 45.71
C SER A 102 17.80 -6.70 44.50
N TYR A 103 16.60 -6.18 44.72
CA TYR A 103 15.57 -6.02 43.71
C TYR A 103 14.88 -4.66 43.81
N ALA A 104 14.44 -4.14 42.68
CA ALA A 104 13.46 -3.08 42.66
C ALA A 104 12.08 -3.63 43.10
N THR A 105 11.22 -2.78 43.69
CA THR A 105 9.93 -3.20 44.29
C THR A 105 9.04 -4.00 43.30
N ASP A 106 8.96 -3.58 42.05
CA ASP A 106 8.14 -4.26 41.02
C ASP A 106 8.73 -5.62 40.64
N GLN A 107 10.05 -5.73 40.54
CA GLN A 107 10.74 -7.01 40.26
C GLN A 107 10.57 -7.99 41.41
N ALA A 108 10.65 -7.48 42.63
CA ALA A 108 10.47 -8.25 43.88
C ALA A 108 9.04 -8.84 43.93
N LEU A 109 8.02 -8.03 43.68
CA LEU A 109 6.62 -8.48 43.62
C LEU A 109 6.38 -9.57 42.56
N ARG A 110 6.92 -9.42 41.37
CA ARG A 110 6.83 -10.45 40.32
C ARG A 110 7.47 -11.77 40.72
N GLN A 111 8.63 -11.73 41.37
CA GLN A 111 9.30 -12.93 41.86
C GLN A 111 8.47 -13.64 42.95
N LEU A 112 7.90 -12.87 43.87
CA LEU A 112 7.09 -13.40 44.99
C LEU A 112 5.77 -14.02 44.51
N LEU A 113 5.19 -13.47 43.44
CA LEU A 113 3.91 -13.92 42.86
C LEU A 113 4.07 -15.00 41.78
N ASN A 114 5.31 -15.36 41.43
CA ASN A 114 5.57 -16.35 40.39
C ASN A 114 4.90 -17.71 40.73
N GLY A 115 4.08 -18.21 39.80
CA GLY A 115 3.35 -19.48 39.95
C GLY A 115 2.07 -19.37 40.80
N SER A 116 1.70 -18.20 41.31
CA SER A 116 0.49 -18.00 42.13
C SER A 116 -0.79 -17.75 41.31
N GLY A 117 -0.66 -17.41 39.99
CA GLY A 117 -1.79 -16.97 39.17
C GLY A 117 -2.28 -15.58 39.51
N LEU A 118 -1.51 -14.79 40.30
CA LEU A 118 -1.83 -13.44 40.68
C LEU A 118 -0.82 -12.45 40.11
N GLU A 119 -1.24 -11.22 39.88
CA GLU A 119 -0.37 -10.08 39.51
C GLU A 119 -0.61 -8.89 40.47
N ALA A 120 0.43 -8.07 40.64
CA ALA A 120 0.35 -6.82 41.40
C ALA A 120 0.32 -5.64 40.43
N VAL A 121 -0.73 -4.85 40.48
CA VAL A 121 -0.92 -3.63 39.66
C VAL A 121 -0.62 -2.42 40.54
N SER A 122 0.30 -1.57 40.08
CA SER A 122 0.64 -0.32 40.74
C SER A 122 -0.50 0.68 40.65
N GLN A 123 -0.81 1.36 41.72
CA GLN A 123 -1.68 2.52 41.80
C GLN A 123 -0.90 3.74 42.30
N ASP A 124 -1.43 4.93 42.12
CA ASP A 124 -0.79 6.16 42.51
C ASP A 124 -0.37 6.17 43.99
N GLY A 125 0.83 6.71 44.29
CA GLY A 125 1.33 6.88 45.65
C GLY A 125 2.07 5.69 46.27
N GLY A 126 2.60 4.72 45.46
CA GLY A 126 3.38 3.57 45.95
C GLY A 126 2.50 2.47 46.57
N SER A 127 1.26 2.39 46.17
CA SER A 127 0.34 1.31 46.54
C SER A 127 0.19 0.29 45.39
N PHE A 128 -0.07 -0.98 45.75
CA PHE A 128 -0.26 -2.09 44.80
C PHE A 128 -1.55 -2.85 45.15
N VAL A 129 -2.26 -3.31 44.12
CA VAL A 129 -3.44 -4.16 44.26
C VAL A 129 -3.20 -5.50 43.61
N LEU A 130 -3.47 -6.60 44.32
CA LEU A 130 -3.41 -7.94 43.70
C LEU A 130 -4.71 -8.22 42.96
N ARG A 131 -4.56 -8.81 41.77
CA ARG A 131 -5.69 -9.36 41.01
C ARG A 131 -5.32 -10.71 40.39
N ALA A 132 -6.31 -11.53 40.07
CA ALA A 132 -6.09 -12.76 39.36
C ALA A 132 -5.59 -12.45 37.94
N GLN A 133 -4.54 -13.16 37.48
CA GLN A 133 -4.19 -13.13 36.08
C GLN A 133 -5.34 -13.73 35.26
N PRO A 134 -5.77 -13.11 34.14
CA PRO A 134 -6.74 -13.72 33.26
C PRO A 134 -6.22 -15.08 32.79
N GLN A 135 -6.95 -16.15 33.09
CA GLN A 135 -6.66 -17.47 32.50
C GLN A 135 -7.30 -17.54 31.13
N ASP A 136 -6.60 -17.02 30.13
CA ASP A 136 -6.91 -17.36 28.75
C ASP A 136 -6.28 -18.71 28.43
N ALA A 137 -7.14 -19.73 28.23
CA ALA A 137 -6.76 -20.98 27.62
C ALA A 137 -6.60 -20.80 26.10
N ALA A 138 -5.67 -19.97 25.72
CA ALA A 138 -5.02 -20.00 24.40
C ALA A 138 -3.62 -20.57 24.63
N LEU A 139 -3.15 -21.46 23.76
CA LEU A 139 -1.74 -21.86 23.72
C LEU A 139 -0.92 -20.57 23.75
N SER A 140 -0.40 -20.22 24.94
CA SER A 140 0.61 -19.18 25.01
C SER A 140 1.87 -19.79 24.38
N LEU A 141 2.09 -19.47 23.13
CA LEU A 141 3.47 -19.45 22.63
C LEU A 141 4.26 -18.59 23.62
N PRO A 142 5.48 -19.00 24.02
CA PRO A 142 6.29 -18.19 24.91
C PRO A 142 6.33 -16.78 24.31
N SER A 143 6.02 -15.77 25.13
CA SER A 143 6.16 -14.39 24.73
C SER A 143 7.59 -14.19 24.29
N THR A 144 7.81 -14.23 23.00
CA THR A 144 9.06 -13.72 22.45
C THR A 144 9.10 -12.27 22.91
N GLU A 145 10.12 -11.87 23.66
CA GLU A 145 10.43 -10.46 23.84
C GLU A 145 10.68 -9.92 22.43
N VAL A 146 9.63 -9.45 21.78
CA VAL A 146 9.75 -8.66 20.57
C VAL A 146 10.40 -7.37 21.05
N ARG A 147 11.69 -7.24 20.80
CA ARG A 147 12.41 -5.99 21.01
C ARG A 147 11.74 -4.97 20.10
N GLU A 148 10.95 -4.10 20.73
CA GLU A 148 10.12 -3.14 20.04
C GLU A 148 10.99 -2.01 19.50
N PHE A 149 11.33 -2.06 18.22
CA PHE A 149 11.86 -0.91 17.49
C PHE A 149 10.76 0.16 17.36
N ALA A 150 11.14 1.41 17.06
CA ALA A 150 10.23 2.57 17.06
C ALA A 150 8.95 2.39 16.22
N LEU A 151 8.92 1.44 15.27
CA LEU A 151 7.76 1.14 14.44
C LEU A 151 7.13 -0.25 14.73
N GLY A 152 7.54 -0.97 15.78
CA GLY A 152 7.21 -2.37 16.04
C GLY A 152 5.75 -2.74 15.79
N ASN A 153 4.84 -2.16 16.56
CA ASN A 153 3.40 -2.43 16.45
C ASN A 153 2.75 -1.97 15.13
N ALA A 154 3.36 -1.01 14.43
CA ALA A 154 2.85 -0.53 13.15
C ALA A 154 3.34 -1.35 11.94
N LEU A 155 4.31 -2.26 12.13
CA LEU A 155 4.88 -3.12 11.09
C LEU A 155 4.75 -4.61 11.38
N GLY A 156 4.46 -4.98 12.63
CA GLY A 156 4.43 -6.35 13.11
C GLY A 156 3.29 -7.18 12.51
N SER A 157 3.45 -8.49 12.61
CA SER A 157 2.40 -9.45 12.32
C SER A 157 1.25 -9.26 13.31
N MET A 158 0.02 -9.38 12.79
CA MET A 158 -1.20 -9.17 13.56
C MET A 158 -2.15 -10.34 13.38
N GLU A 159 -2.72 -10.82 14.48
CA GLU A 159 -3.83 -11.76 14.43
C GLU A 159 -5.15 -11.00 14.25
N GLY A 160 -6.06 -11.54 13.46
CA GLY A 160 -7.37 -10.96 13.21
C GLY A 160 -7.40 -9.86 12.15
N TYR A 161 -8.45 -9.04 12.22
CA TYR A 161 -8.73 -7.98 11.23
C TYR A 161 -8.55 -6.57 11.81
N ASN A 162 -8.27 -6.44 13.11
CA ASN A 162 -8.29 -5.17 13.81
C ASN A 162 -6.86 -4.68 14.07
N ALA A 163 -6.40 -3.72 13.27
CA ALA A 163 -5.15 -3.03 13.51
C ALA A 163 -5.36 -1.89 14.49
N THR A 164 -4.52 -1.80 15.51
CA THR A 164 -4.55 -0.71 16.50
C THR A 164 -3.60 0.43 16.15
N HIS A 165 -2.50 0.14 15.45
CA HIS A 165 -1.47 1.11 15.09
C HIS A 165 -1.19 1.14 13.59
N SER A 166 -0.76 2.30 13.09
CA SER A 166 -0.29 2.48 11.73
C SER A 166 0.77 3.57 11.65
N GLN A 167 1.74 3.41 10.76
CA GLN A 167 2.72 4.44 10.44
C GLN A 167 2.31 5.34 9.26
N VAL A 168 1.28 4.97 8.51
CA VAL A 168 0.98 5.59 7.22
C VAL A 168 0.64 7.08 7.31
N ALA A 169 0.01 7.52 8.40
CA ALA A 169 -0.36 8.93 8.58
C ALA A 169 0.73 9.77 9.25
N THR A 170 1.74 9.15 9.87
CA THR A 170 2.68 9.88 10.75
C THR A 170 4.14 9.52 10.53
N LYS A 171 4.44 8.45 9.79
CA LYS A 171 5.78 7.81 9.72
C LYS A 171 6.35 7.43 11.10
N THR A 172 5.50 7.38 12.12
CA THR A 172 5.79 6.90 13.47
C THR A 172 4.77 5.84 13.85
N SER A 173 5.01 5.02 14.87
CA SER A 173 4.02 4.08 15.37
C SER A 173 2.94 4.85 16.15
N ALA A 174 1.84 5.19 15.50
CA ALA A 174 0.74 5.95 16.10
C ALA A 174 -0.54 5.10 16.21
N PRO A 175 -1.27 5.17 17.34
CA PRO A 175 -2.58 4.55 17.46
C PRO A 175 -3.54 5.11 16.40
N ILE A 176 -4.26 4.24 15.69
CA ILE A 176 -5.22 4.66 14.67
C ILE A 176 -6.33 5.52 15.30
N LEU A 177 -6.76 5.16 16.52
CA LEU A 177 -7.76 5.91 17.29
C LEU A 177 -7.36 7.38 17.50
N GLU A 178 -6.05 7.63 17.71
CA GLU A 178 -5.50 8.95 18.06
C GLU A 178 -5.01 9.75 16.85
N THR A 179 -5.18 9.21 15.65
CA THR A 179 -4.78 9.86 14.39
C THR A 179 -5.91 10.72 13.85
N SER A 180 -5.67 12.01 13.58
CA SER A 180 -6.65 12.96 13.05
C SER A 180 -6.88 12.88 11.52
N GLN A 181 -6.80 11.67 10.95
CA GLN A 181 -7.07 11.36 9.54
C GLN A 181 -7.71 9.98 9.42
N SER A 182 -8.44 9.74 8.32
CA SER A 182 -8.99 8.43 8.00
C SER A 182 -7.88 7.48 7.54
N VAL A 183 -7.67 6.41 8.29
CA VAL A 183 -6.74 5.31 7.99
C VAL A 183 -7.51 4.00 8.04
N SER A 184 -7.38 3.20 7.00
CA SER A 184 -7.88 1.81 6.97
C SER A 184 -6.68 0.86 6.89
N VAL A 185 -6.80 -0.32 7.49
CA VAL A 185 -5.75 -1.34 7.45
C VAL A 185 -6.34 -2.69 7.07
N VAL A 186 -5.72 -3.33 6.09
CA VAL A 186 -6.02 -4.71 5.68
C VAL A 186 -4.90 -5.60 6.19
N THR A 187 -5.21 -6.53 7.08
CA THR A 187 -4.24 -7.45 7.69
C THR A 187 -3.94 -8.65 6.80
N ARG A 188 -2.83 -9.37 7.07
CA ARG A 188 -2.50 -10.61 6.37
C ARG A 188 -3.66 -11.62 6.41
N GLN A 189 -4.23 -11.82 7.60
CA GLN A 189 -5.34 -12.75 7.76
C GLN A 189 -6.56 -12.36 6.91
N GLN A 190 -6.90 -11.06 6.84
CA GLN A 190 -7.99 -10.59 5.98
C GLN A 190 -7.71 -10.88 4.50
N MET A 191 -6.50 -10.64 4.02
CA MET A 191 -6.10 -10.92 2.63
C MET A 191 -6.24 -12.41 2.31
N ASP A 192 -5.82 -13.28 3.23
CA ASP A 192 -5.91 -14.73 3.07
C ASP A 192 -7.35 -15.25 3.10
N ASP A 193 -8.16 -14.77 4.04
CA ASP A 193 -9.55 -15.20 4.19
C ASP A 193 -10.43 -14.73 3.02
N GLN A 194 -10.11 -13.58 2.42
CA GLN A 194 -10.80 -13.03 1.24
C GLN A 194 -10.22 -13.53 -0.09
N GLY A 195 -9.11 -14.29 -0.09
CA GLY A 195 -8.50 -14.88 -1.28
C GLY A 195 -7.99 -13.83 -2.27
N SER A 196 -7.32 -12.79 -1.78
CA SER A 196 -6.82 -11.68 -2.60
C SER A 196 -5.62 -12.11 -3.45
N GLN A 197 -5.69 -11.96 -4.77
CA GLN A 197 -4.66 -12.32 -5.73
C GLN A 197 -3.84 -11.10 -6.21
N THR A 198 -4.36 -9.89 -6.06
CA THR A 198 -3.68 -8.62 -6.36
C THR A 198 -3.78 -7.65 -5.19
N VAL A 199 -2.90 -6.65 -5.13
CA VAL A 199 -2.98 -5.60 -4.10
C VAL A 199 -4.31 -4.84 -4.19
N ALA A 200 -4.78 -4.53 -5.40
CA ALA A 200 -6.08 -3.90 -5.58
C ALA A 200 -7.21 -4.73 -4.95
N GLN A 201 -7.18 -6.05 -5.12
CA GLN A 201 -8.19 -6.94 -4.55
C GLN A 201 -8.19 -6.96 -3.02
N THR A 202 -7.06 -6.71 -2.36
CA THR A 202 -7.01 -6.64 -0.88
C THR A 202 -7.91 -5.56 -0.30
N MET A 203 -8.17 -4.48 -1.06
CA MET A 203 -8.92 -3.30 -0.61
C MET A 203 -10.41 -3.32 -0.97
N ARG A 204 -10.95 -4.43 -1.48
CA ARG A 204 -12.35 -4.55 -1.96
C ARG A 204 -13.42 -4.23 -0.90
N TYR A 205 -13.08 -4.31 0.38
CA TYR A 205 -13.96 -4.04 1.51
C TYR A 205 -13.64 -2.72 2.24
N THR A 206 -12.74 -1.91 1.68
CA THR A 206 -12.31 -0.63 2.26
C THR A 206 -13.19 0.52 1.77
N PRO A 207 -13.74 1.39 2.65
CA PRO A 207 -14.56 2.51 2.21
C PRO A 207 -13.73 3.55 1.44
N GLY A 208 -14.37 4.21 0.46
CA GLY A 208 -13.73 5.27 -0.34
C GLY A 208 -12.76 4.77 -1.41
N VAL A 209 -12.61 3.45 -1.59
CA VAL A 209 -11.69 2.83 -2.54
C VAL A 209 -12.46 2.03 -3.59
N LEU A 210 -12.42 2.46 -4.84
CA LEU A 210 -12.86 1.66 -5.98
C LEU A 210 -11.66 0.86 -6.50
N THR A 211 -11.73 -0.45 -6.37
CA THR A 211 -10.72 -1.38 -6.89
C THR A 211 -11.06 -1.80 -8.31
N ASN A 212 -10.03 -2.07 -9.11
CA ASN A 212 -10.15 -2.54 -10.50
C ASN A 212 -11.08 -1.66 -11.37
N PRO A 213 -10.88 -0.31 -11.42
CA PRO A 213 -11.70 0.56 -12.27
C PRO A 213 -11.56 0.21 -13.77
N TYR A 214 -10.54 -0.55 -14.14
CA TYR A 214 -10.33 -1.07 -15.51
C TYR A 214 -10.74 -2.54 -15.67
N GLY A 215 -11.67 -3.02 -14.82
CA GLY A 215 -12.25 -4.36 -14.92
C GLY A 215 -11.29 -5.49 -14.54
N ALA A 216 -11.37 -6.59 -15.28
CA ALA A 216 -10.65 -7.83 -15.00
C ALA A 216 -9.18 -7.83 -15.47
N THR A 217 -8.48 -6.72 -15.30
CA THR A 217 -7.04 -6.64 -15.59
C THR A 217 -6.23 -6.73 -14.30
N HIS A 218 -5.19 -7.56 -14.30
CA HIS A 218 -4.26 -7.74 -13.18
C HIS A 218 -2.85 -7.18 -13.45
N ARG A 219 -2.64 -6.52 -14.61
CA ARG A 219 -1.32 -5.94 -14.96
C ARG A 219 -0.81 -4.91 -13.96
N TYR A 220 -1.75 -4.18 -13.32
CA TYR A 220 -1.47 -3.11 -12.35
C TYR A 220 -2.52 -3.12 -11.24
N ASP A 221 -2.13 -2.60 -10.09
CA ASP A 221 -3.00 -2.41 -8.95
C ASP A 221 -3.71 -1.05 -9.06
N TYR A 222 -4.65 -0.95 -10.01
CA TYR A 222 -5.44 0.25 -10.22
C TYR A 222 -6.46 0.45 -9.10
N VAL A 223 -6.41 1.62 -8.46
CA VAL A 223 -7.37 2.02 -7.43
C VAL A 223 -7.73 3.49 -7.59
N ALA A 224 -9.02 3.80 -7.48
CA ALA A 224 -9.49 5.17 -7.35
C ALA A 224 -9.93 5.43 -5.91
N MET A 225 -9.48 6.53 -5.32
CA MET A 225 -9.79 6.89 -3.94
C MET A 225 -10.56 8.20 -3.88
N ARG A 226 -11.70 8.23 -3.16
CA ARG A 226 -12.57 9.40 -3.06
C ARG A 226 -12.94 10.02 -4.41
N GLY A 227 -13.03 9.17 -5.45
CA GLY A 227 -13.32 9.55 -6.84
C GLY A 227 -12.12 10.03 -7.66
N PHE A 228 -10.92 10.12 -7.10
CA PHE A 228 -9.71 10.47 -7.82
C PHE A 228 -8.99 9.22 -8.32
N ASN A 229 -8.77 9.14 -9.63
CA ASN A 229 -8.08 8.03 -10.31
C ASN A 229 -6.73 8.46 -10.94
N ASP A 230 -6.38 9.73 -10.86
CA ASP A 230 -5.19 10.33 -11.48
C ASP A 230 -3.85 9.83 -10.93
N GLY A 231 -3.84 9.33 -9.71
CA GLY A 231 -2.65 8.80 -9.06
C GLY A 231 -2.64 7.28 -8.86
N SER A 232 -3.53 6.54 -9.52
CA SER A 232 -3.83 5.14 -9.19
C SER A 232 -2.62 4.20 -9.22
N VAL A 233 -1.62 4.43 -10.07
CA VAL A 233 -0.39 3.60 -10.14
C VAL A 233 0.83 4.29 -9.53
N ASP A 234 0.77 5.58 -9.21
CA ASP A 234 1.90 6.35 -8.65
C ASP A 234 1.73 6.67 -7.16
N ASN A 235 0.64 6.24 -6.54
CA ASN A 235 0.36 6.44 -5.11
C ASN A 235 0.52 5.18 -4.27
N ILE A 236 1.27 4.19 -4.78
CA ILE A 236 1.62 2.97 -4.07
C ILE A 236 2.99 3.14 -3.43
N TYR A 237 3.07 2.79 -2.16
CA TYR A 237 4.29 2.83 -1.35
C TYR A 237 4.58 1.43 -0.84
N LEU A 238 5.85 1.06 -0.75
CA LEU A 238 6.29 -0.18 -0.14
C LEU A 238 7.30 0.15 0.96
N ASP A 239 7.07 -0.35 2.17
CA ASP A 239 7.94 -0.14 3.34
C ASP A 239 8.29 1.35 3.58
N GLY A 240 7.29 2.23 3.47
CA GLY A 240 7.42 3.66 3.70
C GLY A 240 7.99 4.48 2.53
N LEU A 241 8.45 3.84 1.44
CA LEU A 241 9.03 4.48 0.28
C LEU A 241 8.13 4.35 -0.96
N LYS A 242 8.00 5.43 -1.74
CA LYS A 242 7.20 5.45 -2.96
C LYS A 242 7.70 4.44 -4.00
N SER A 243 6.81 3.77 -4.72
CA SER A 243 7.17 2.83 -5.79
C SER A 243 7.73 3.50 -7.05
N MET A 244 7.68 4.83 -7.12
CA MET A 244 8.28 5.67 -8.17
C MET A 244 7.75 5.40 -9.58
N GLY A 245 6.47 5.09 -9.73
CA GLY A 245 5.83 4.98 -11.03
C GLY A 245 5.92 6.26 -11.89
N ASP A 246 5.77 6.13 -13.19
CA ASP A 246 5.69 7.22 -14.15
C ASP A 246 4.31 7.22 -14.81
N SER A 247 3.51 8.24 -14.54
CA SER A 247 2.18 8.38 -15.12
C SER A 247 2.25 8.34 -16.66
N GLY A 248 1.41 7.50 -17.27
CA GLY A 248 1.41 7.28 -18.72
C GLY A 248 2.49 6.33 -19.23
N THR A 249 3.11 5.52 -18.35
CA THR A 249 3.99 4.41 -18.69
C THR A 249 3.57 3.13 -17.99
N TYR A 250 4.10 1.99 -18.43
CA TYR A 250 3.75 0.65 -17.95
C TYR A 250 4.84 0.00 -17.08
N SER A 251 5.97 0.67 -16.86
CA SER A 251 7.12 0.16 -16.11
C SER A 251 7.03 0.35 -14.58
N THR A 252 5.86 0.69 -14.06
CA THR A 252 5.62 0.84 -12.61
C THR A 252 5.75 -0.49 -11.87
N MET A 253 6.35 -0.47 -10.68
CA MET A 253 6.49 -1.64 -9.82
C MET A 253 5.14 -2.20 -9.40
N GLN A 254 5.01 -3.52 -9.47
CA GLN A 254 3.91 -4.30 -8.88
C GLN A 254 4.48 -5.27 -7.85
N VAL A 255 3.76 -5.51 -6.76
CA VAL A 255 4.15 -6.46 -5.71
C VAL A 255 3.01 -7.46 -5.52
N ASP A 256 3.35 -8.74 -5.49
CA ASP A 256 2.37 -9.79 -5.22
C ASP A 256 1.93 -9.75 -3.74
N PRO A 257 0.63 -9.83 -3.41
CA PRO A 257 0.17 -9.76 -2.03
C PRO A 257 0.68 -10.89 -1.13
N TYR A 258 1.17 -12.00 -1.68
CA TYR A 258 1.80 -13.07 -0.90
C TYR A 258 3.05 -12.60 -0.13
N PHE A 259 3.72 -11.55 -0.61
CA PHE A 259 4.90 -10.96 0.04
C PHE A 259 4.57 -9.92 1.12
N LEU A 260 3.28 -9.60 1.29
CA LEU A 260 2.84 -8.52 2.19
C LEU A 260 2.36 -9.05 3.53
N GLU A 261 2.67 -8.31 4.58
CA GLU A 261 2.13 -8.50 5.93
C GLU A 261 0.83 -7.72 6.12
N ARG A 262 0.75 -6.50 5.56
CA ARG A 262 -0.41 -5.63 5.67
C ARG A 262 -0.44 -4.59 4.56
N VAL A 263 -1.62 -4.04 4.33
CA VAL A 263 -1.86 -2.91 3.43
C VAL A 263 -2.56 -1.80 4.23
N ASP A 264 -1.92 -0.63 4.31
CA ASP A 264 -2.48 0.55 4.97
C ASP A 264 -2.96 1.55 3.92
N ILE A 265 -4.11 2.13 4.11
CA ILE A 265 -4.70 3.09 3.21
C ILE A 265 -4.88 4.42 3.96
N LEU A 266 -4.13 5.45 3.54
CA LEU A 266 -4.32 6.81 4.02
C LEU A 266 -5.19 7.56 3.03
N LYS A 267 -6.33 8.07 3.49
CA LYS A 267 -7.30 8.76 2.66
C LYS A 267 -7.07 10.28 2.67
N GLY A 268 -7.13 10.88 1.50
CA GLY A 268 -6.89 12.33 1.33
C GLY A 268 -5.43 12.71 1.09
N PRO A 269 -5.14 14.01 0.93
CA PRO A 269 -3.83 14.55 0.64
C PRO A 269 -2.75 14.14 1.65
N SER A 270 -1.56 13.77 1.14
CA SER A 270 -0.47 13.21 1.98
C SER A 270 0.91 13.80 1.67
N SER A 271 0.98 14.91 0.91
CA SER A 271 2.27 15.44 0.44
C SER A 271 3.21 15.87 1.55
N VAL A 272 2.71 16.26 2.71
CA VAL A 272 3.54 16.73 3.84
C VAL A 272 4.56 15.69 4.31
N LEU A 273 4.27 14.40 4.21
CA LEU A 273 5.22 13.33 4.59
C LEU A 273 5.83 12.61 3.39
N TYR A 274 5.15 12.63 2.24
CA TYR A 274 5.47 11.73 1.14
C TYR A 274 5.88 12.46 -0.15
N GLY A 275 5.82 13.81 -0.15
CA GLY A 275 6.07 14.63 -1.34
C GLY A 275 4.92 14.55 -2.34
N ARG A 276 5.22 14.63 -3.64
CA ARG A 276 4.17 14.60 -4.67
C ARG A 276 3.20 13.44 -4.49
N SER A 277 1.90 13.71 -4.48
CA SER A 277 0.85 12.70 -4.31
C SER A 277 -0.49 13.16 -4.91
N SER A 278 -1.37 12.20 -5.21
CA SER A 278 -2.77 12.47 -5.55
C SER A 278 -3.56 12.98 -4.34
N PRO A 279 -4.58 13.80 -4.53
CA PRO A 279 -5.42 14.26 -3.43
C PRO A 279 -6.35 13.18 -2.86
N GLY A 280 -6.58 12.07 -3.59
CA GLY A 280 -7.46 10.99 -3.12
C GLY A 280 -6.90 10.19 -1.95
N GLY A 281 -5.56 10.01 -1.90
CA GLY A 281 -4.90 9.24 -0.86
C GLY A 281 -3.71 8.43 -1.36
N LEU A 282 -3.21 7.52 -0.54
CA LEU A 282 -2.13 6.59 -0.87
C LEU A 282 -2.39 5.18 -0.29
N VAL A 283 -1.75 4.19 -0.92
CA VAL A 283 -1.71 2.79 -0.48
C VAL A 283 -0.30 2.45 -0.03
N ALA A 284 -0.14 2.08 1.23
CA ALA A 284 1.15 1.71 1.82
C ALA A 284 1.20 0.20 2.07
N LEU A 285 2.10 -0.46 1.38
CA LEU A 285 2.37 -1.89 1.49
C LEU A 285 3.48 -2.11 2.51
N THR A 286 3.28 -3.07 3.40
CA THR A 286 4.31 -3.53 4.34
C THR A 286 4.70 -4.95 3.96
N SER A 287 5.97 -5.16 3.63
CA SER A 287 6.51 -6.48 3.31
C SER A 287 6.67 -7.34 4.56
N LYS A 288 6.57 -8.66 4.39
CA LYS A 288 6.86 -9.65 5.43
C LYS A 288 8.30 -9.50 5.91
N LYS A 289 8.50 -9.38 7.22
CA LYS A 289 9.83 -9.22 7.86
C LYS A 289 10.33 -10.55 8.41
N PRO A 290 11.67 -10.74 8.58
CA PRO A 290 12.23 -11.91 9.23
C PRO A 290 11.68 -12.13 10.63
N LEU A 291 11.40 -13.39 10.94
CA LEU A 291 10.98 -13.85 12.26
C LEU A 291 12.19 -14.43 13.02
N TYR A 292 12.23 -14.17 14.31
CA TYR A 292 13.28 -14.70 15.18
C TYR A 292 12.95 -16.10 15.76
N GLU A 293 11.86 -16.68 15.25
CA GLU A 293 11.47 -18.08 15.48
C GLU A 293 11.39 -18.80 14.13
N THR A 294 11.65 -20.10 14.14
CA THR A 294 11.57 -20.90 12.92
C THR A 294 10.14 -20.96 12.41
N TYR A 295 9.95 -20.53 11.18
CA TYR A 295 8.69 -20.56 10.47
C TYR A 295 8.93 -21.09 9.05
N HIS A 296 8.32 -22.20 8.71
CA HIS A 296 8.42 -22.79 7.39
C HIS A 296 7.01 -23.13 6.89
N GLN A 297 6.61 -22.52 5.79
CA GLN A 297 5.34 -22.77 5.14
C GLN A 297 5.55 -23.04 3.65
N VAL A 298 4.83 -24.00 3.11
CA VAL A 298 4.66 -24.22 1.68
C VAL A 298 3.17 -24.24 1.36
N GLN A 299 2.81 -23.76 0.17
CA GLN A 299 1.42 -23.80 -0.28
C GLN A 299 1.31 -24.18 -1.75
N ALA A 300 0.16 -24.76 -2.11
CA ALA A 300 -0.23 -25.00 -3.49
C ALA A 300 -1.67 -24.51 -3.70
N THR A 301 -1.90 -23.86 -4.82
CA THR A 301 -3.20 -23.28 -5.19
C THR A 301 -3.61 -23.83 -6.55
N VAL A 302 -4.90 -24.18 -6.68
CA VAL A 302 -5.55 -24.49 -7.96
C VAL A 302 -6.86 -23.74 -8.03
N GLY A 303 -7.30 -23.37 -9.24
CA GLY A 303 -8.52 -22.56 -9.36
C GLY A 303 -9.16 -22.62 -10.75
N THR A 304 -10.19 -21.78 -10.90
CA THR A 304 -10.82 -21.52 -12.19
C THR A 304 -9.82 -20.94 -13.18
N GLN A 305 -10.15 -20.93 -14.45
CA GLN A 305 -9.27 -20.43 -15.55
C GLN A 305 -7.89 -21.15 -15.54
N GLY A 306 -7.86 -22.44 -15.19
CA GLY A 306 -6.64 -23.23 -15.17
C GLY A 306 -5.59 -22.76 -14.15
N GLN A 307 -5.97 -21.95 -13.15
CA GLN A 307 -5.06 -21.44 -12.14
C GLN A 307 -4.32 -22.56 -11.42
N ARG A 308 -3.01 -22.39 -11.32
CA ARG A 308 -2.11 -23.28 -10.57
C ARG A 308 -0.92 -22.47 -10.05
N GLY A 309 -0.70 -22.57 -8.77
CA GLY A 309 0.36 -21.82 -8.11
C GLY A 309 1.02 -22.62 -6.99
N VAL A 310 2.26 -22.27 -6.71
CA VAL A 310 3.00 -22.75 -5.56
C VAL A 310 3.68 -21.59 -4.87
N GLY A 311 3.70 -21.61 -3.54
CA GLY A 311 4.38 -20.59 -2.75
C GLY A 311 5.14 -21.22 -1.58
N PHE A 312 6.15 -20.54 -1.10
CA PHE A 312 6.86 -20.87 0.13
C PHE A 312 7.23 -19.61 0.91
N ASP A 313 7.30 -19.77 2.23
CA ASP A 313 7.67 -18.70 3.16
C ASP A 313 8.50 -19.31 4.29
N PHE A 314 9.80 -19.10 4.24
CA PHE A 314 10.76 -19.65 5.18
C PHE A 314 11.44 -18.54 5.96
N SER A 315 11.40 -18.62 7.28
CA SER A 315 12.00 -17.63 8.14
C SER A 315 12.58 -18.27 9.40
N GLY A 316 13.56 -17.63 10.01
CA GLY A 316 14.13 -18.06 11.29
C GLY A 316 15.44 -17.36 11.61
N PRO A 317 15.97 -17.58 12.82
CA PRO A 317 17.26 -17.08 13.22
C PRO A 317 18.39 -17.80 12.48
N LEU A 318 19.49 -17.09 12.20
CA LEU A 318 20.74 -17.64 11.62
C LEU A 318 21.83 -17.86 12.67
N ASP A 319 21.66 -17.31 13.88
CA ASP A 319 22.59 -17.43 15.00
C ASP A 319 21.87 -17.80 16.29
N ASP A 320 22.61 -18.41 17.24
CA ASP A 320 22.06 -18.87 18.53
C ASP A 320 21.57 -17.69 19.39
N ASP A 321 22.19 -16.52 19.26
CA ASP A 321 21.81 -15.30 19.98
C ASP A 321 20.55 -14.63 19.38
N LYS A 322 20.00 -15.16 18.30
CA LYS A 322 18.85 -14.60 17.56
C LYS A 322 19.03 -13.12 17.17
N ARG A 323 20.25 -12.73 16.84
CA ARG A 323 20.57 -11.37 16.37
C ARG A 323 20.40 -11.22 14.86
N ILE A 324 20.59 -12.32 14.13
CA ILE A 324 20.44 -12.35 12.67
C ILE A 324 19.27 -13.27 12.34
N ALA A 325 18.30 -12.74 11.61
CA ALA A 325 17.17 -13.52 11.13
C ALA A 325 17.03 -13.36 9.62
N TYR A 326 16.58 -14.41 8.95
CA TYR A 326 16.25 -14.38 7.52
C TYR A 326 14.77 -14.63 7.27
N ARG A 327 14.30 -14.15 6.13
CA ARG A 327 13.03 -14.60 5.53
C ARG A 327 13.22 -14.73 4.03
N LEU A 328 12.76 -15.85 3.49
CA LEU A 328 12.79 -16.12 2.06
C LEU A 328 11.37 -16.49 1.63
N VAL A 329 10.74 -15.60 0.88
CA VAL A 329 9.39 -15.80 0.35
C VAL A 329 9.49 -15.96 -1.16
N GLY A 330 8.74 -16.90 -1.73
CA GLY A 330 8.71 -17.12 -3.17
C GLY A 330 7.36 -17.60 -3.64
N VAL A 331 7.00 -17.23 -4.88
CA VAL A 331 5.76 -17.65 -5.54
C VAL A 331 6.04 -17.93 -7.02
N ALA A 332 5.36 -18.94 -7.55
CA ALA A 332 5.19 -19.18 -8.96
C ALA A 332 3.72 -19.47 -9.22
N ASP A 333 3.09 -18.66 -10.05
CA ASP A 333 1.66 -18.73 -10.37
C ASP A 333 1.45 -18.63 -11.88
N GLN A 334 0.40 -19.29 -12.36
CA GLN A 334 -0.03 -19.23 -13.75
C GLN A 334 -1.54 -19.45 -13.81
N SER A 335 -2.22 -18.72 -14.70
CA SER A 335 -3.64 -18.91 -15.05
C SER A 335 -3.91 -18.43 -16.48
N ASP A 336 -4.98 -18.91 -17.08
CA ASP A 336 -5.63 -18.21 -18.17
C ASP A 336 -6.34 -16.96 -17.61
N THR A 337 -6.64 -15.98 -18.44
CA THR A 337 -7.56 -14.90 -18.06
C THR A 337 -8.99 -15.23 -18.46
N GLN A 338 -9.97 -14.39 -18.09
CA GLN A 338 -11.34 -14.54 -18.61
C GLN A 338 -11.46 -14.21 -20.11
N PHE A 339 -10.48 -13.49 -20.68
CA PHE A 339 -10.46 -13.13 -22.09
C PHE A 339 -9.78 -14.22 -22.91
N ASP A 340 -10.39 -14.59 -24.04
CA ASP A 340 -9.85 -15.60 -24.94
C ASP A 340 -8.39 -15.29 -25.34
N HIS A 341 -7.57 -16.33 -25.49
CA HIS A 341 -6.16 -16.24 -25.96
C HIS A 341 -5.19 -15.49 -25.03
N ASN A 342 -5.53 -15.27 -23.77
CA ASN A 342 -4.69 -14.55 -22.81
C ASN A 342 -4.40 -15.37 -21.58
N GLU A 343 -3.16 -15.28 -21.11
CA GLU A 343 -2.67 -15.96 -19.89
C GLU A 343 -1.87 -15.00 -18.99
N GLU A 344 -1.76 -15.36 -17.73
CA GLU A 344 -0.93 -14.68 -16.74
C GLU A 344 0.06 -15.68 -16.15
N LYS A 345 1.33 -15.28 -16.05
CA LYS A 345 2.37 -16.08 -15.40
C LYS A 345 3.27 -15.17 -14.60
N ARG A 346 3.59 -15.61 -13.39
CA ARG A 346 4.47 -14.88 -12.48
C ARG A 346 5.43 -15.79 -11.74
N PHE A 347 6.67 -15.33 -11.64
CA PHE A 347 7.70 -15.88 -10.77
C PHE A 347 8.24 -14.74 -9.91
N ALA A 348 8.16 -14.87 -8.59
CA ALA A 348 8.71 -13.84 -7.72
C ALA A 348 9.42 -14.42 -6.49
N LEU A 349 10.45 -13.71 -6.02
CA LEU A 349 11.29 -14.10 -4.90
C LEU A 349 11.68 -12.86 -4.08
N ALA A 350 11.53 -12.94 -2.76
CA ALA A 350 11.93 -11.88 -1.82
C ALA A 350 12.81 -12.43 -0.69
N PRO A 351 14.13 -12.39 -0.83
CA PRO A 351 15.04 -12.63 0.28
C PRO A 351 15.16 -11.38 1.16
N THR A 352 15.07 -11.58 2.47
CA THR A 352 15.22 -10.52 3.49
C THR A 352 16.11 -11.02 4.62
N VAL A 353 16.98 -10.16 5.13
CA VAL A 353 17.84 -10.44 6.29
C VAL A 353 17.77 -9.25 7.25
N SER A 354 17.47 -9.52 8.52
CA SER A 354 17.49 -8.54 9.59
C SER A 354 18.65 -8.83 10.52
N ILE A 355 19.40 -7.79 10.88
CA ILE A 355 20.59 -7.87 11.76
C ILE A 355 20.39 -6.88 12.90
N ASN A 356 20.32 -7.37 14.13
CA ASN A 356 20.33 -6.57 15.35
C ASN A 356 21.78 -6.49 15.87
N PHE A 357 22.48 -5.41 15.57
CA PHE A 357 23.85 -5.18 16.04
C PHE A 357 23.89 -4.99 17.56
N SER A 358 22.85 -4.38 18.11
CA SER A 358 22.60 -4.16 19.53
C SER A 358 21.09 -4.05 19.78
N GLU A 359 20.68 -3.82 21.02
CA GLU A 359 19.29 -3.50 21.36
C GLU A 359 18.81 -2.18 20.74
N ASP A 360 19.74 -1.29 20.39
CA ASP A 360 19.47 0.04 19.87
C ASP A 360 19.74 0.16 18.36
N THR A 361 20.31 -0.86 17.71
CA THR A 361 20.73 -0.75 16.30
C THR A 361 20.30 -1.95 15.49
N SER A 362 19.48 -1.72 14.47
CA SER A 362 19.04 -2.74 13.52
C SER A 362 19.26 -2.34 12.07
N LEU A 363 19.44 -3.33 11.24
CA LEU A 363 19.51 -3.20 9.78
C LEU A 363 18.73 -4.34 9.14
N THR A 364 17.75 -4.02 8.30
CA THR A 364 17.06 -5.00 7.46
C THR A 364 17.45 -4.77 6.01
N LEU A 365 18.05 -5.76 5.38
CA LEU A 365 18.37 -5.82 3.96
C LEU A 365 17.27 -6.59 3.25
N GLN A 366 16.76 -6.09 2.14
CA GLN A 366 15.66 -6.71 1.41
C GLN A 366 15.84 -6.59 -0.10
N ALA A 367 15.42 -7.65 -0.81
CA ALA A 367 15.30 -7.63 -2.25
C ALA A 367 13.93 -8.16 -2.67
N TYR A 368 13.48 -7.75 -3.85
CA TYR A 368 12.29 -8.26 -4.51
C TYR A 368 12.61 -8.43 -6.00
N LEU A 369 12.49 -9.65 -6.48
CA LEU A 369 12.78 -10.05 -7.86
C LEU A 369 11.51 -10.64 -8.44
N GLN A 370 11.07 -10.17 -9.61
CA GLN A 370 9.86 -10.65 -10.28
C GLN A 370 10.09 -10.72 -11.78
N HIS A 371 9.60 -11.80 -12.38
CA HIS A 371 9.51 -12.02 -13.82
C HIS A 371 8.10 -12.46 -14.17
N ASP A 372 7.39 -11.64 -14.93
CA ASP A 372 6.09 -11.95 -15.51
C ASP A 372 6.30 -12.17 -17.03
N PRO A 373 6.46 -13.42 -17.51
CA PRO A 373 6.59 -13.68 -18.95
C PRO A 373 5.30 -13.42 -19.72
N ASP A 374 4.15 -13.50 -19.02
CA ASP A 374 2.82 -13.19 -19.54
C ASP A 374 2.07 -12.39 -18.47
N GLY A 375 1.72 -11.14 -18.77
CA GLY A 375 1.08 -10.23 -17.81
C GLY A 375 -0.41 -10.01 -18.05
N GLY A 376 -1.10 -10.96 -18.65
CA GLY A 376 -2.53 -10.88 -18.89
C GLY A 376 -2.96 -9.81 -19.88
N TYR A 377 -4.21 -9.45 -19.81
CA TYR A 377 -4.87 -8.56 -20.75
C TYR A 377 -5.26 -7.21 -20.11
N HIS A 378 -5.28 -6.16 -20.95
CA HIS A 378 -5.85 -4.87 -20.60
C HIS A 378 -6.49 -4.28 -21.84
N GLY A 379 -7.80 -4.27 -21.90
CA GLY A 379 -8.54 -3.71 -23.03
C GLY A 379 -9.94 -3.28 -22.64
N GLY A 380 -10.68 -2.79 -23.61
CA GLY A 380 -12.03 -2.29 -23.39
C GLY A 380 -12.89 -2.31 -24.66
N VAL A 381 -14.16 -2.33 -24.47
CA VAL A 381 -15.17 -2.44 -25.52
C VAL A 381 -16.12 -1.24 -25.53
N PRO A 382 -16.73 -0.88 -26.67
CA PRO A 382 -17.68 0.23 -26.71
C PRO A 382 -18.94 -0.02 -25.85
N ALA A 383 -19.46 1.04 -25.23
CA ALA A 383 -20.70 1.04 -24.46
C ALA A 383 -21.88 0.45 -25.25
N ALA A 384 -21.96 0.77 -26.54
CA ALA A 384 -22.86 0.08 -27.49
C ALA A 384 -22.30 -1.33 -27.79
N GLY A 385 -22.95 -2.35 -27.34
CA GLY A 385 -22.49 -3.75 -27.34
C GLY A 385 -22.17 -4.26 -25.94
N ALA A 386 -21.65 -3.42 -25.05
CA ALA A 386 -21.38 -3.78 -23.65
C ALA A 386 -22.57 -3.47 -22.73
N LEU A 387 -22.94 -2.20 -22.59
CA LEU A 387 -24.03 -1.77 -21.71
C LEU A 387 -25.40 -2.00 -22.31
N HIS A 388 -25.55 -1.81 -23.58
CA HIS A 388 -26.82 -2.07 -24.33
C HIS A 388 -26.53 -2.84 -25.60
N GLN A 389 -27.55 -3.54 -26.09
CA GLN A 389 -27.41 -4.34 -27.31
C GLN A 389 -27.10 -3.45 -28.52
N ARG A 390 -26.20 -3.96 -29.36
CA ARG A 390 -25.91 -3.44 -30.66
C ARG A 390 -26.40 -4.44 -31.70
N ASN A 391 -27.26 -4.00 -32.63
CA ASN A 391 -27.88 -4.88 -33.64
C ASN A 391 -28.51 -6.16 -33.03
N GLY A 392 -29.14 -6.01 -31.83
CA GLY A 392 -29.77 -7.13 -31.12
C GLY A 392 -28.80 -8.07 -30.37
N ARG A 393 -27.51 -7.79 -30.32
CA ARG A 393 -26.46 -8.64 -29.70
C ARG A 393 -25.69 -7.89 -28.63
N ARG A 394 -25.10 -8.63 -27.68
CA ARG A 394 -24.11 -8.14 -26.73
C ARG A 394 -22.74 -8.73 -27.04
N ILE A 395 -21.68 -7.97 -26.78
CA ILE A 395 -20.30 -8.46 -26.82
C ILE A 395 -20.12 -9.46 -25.68
N SER A 396 -19.43 -10.58 -25.94
CA SER A 396 -19.12 -11.61 -24.96
C SER A 396 -18.21 -11.07 -23.86
N ASP A 397 -18.40 -11.52 -22.61
CA ASP A 397 -17.49 -11.21 -21.50
C ASP A 397 -16.09 -11.80 -21.70
N HIS A 398 -15.96 -12.78 -22.62
CA HIS A 398 -14.67 -13.39 -23.02
C HIS A 398 -14.03 -12.76 -24.26
N PHE A 399 -14.70 -11.76 -24.86
CA PHE A 399 -14.22 -11.18 -26.11
C PHE A 399 -12.84 -10.55 -25.95
N PHE A 400 -11.94 -10.99 -26.82
CA PHE A 400 -10.60 -10.44 -26.96
C PHE A 400 -10.53 -9.60 -28.26
N GLU A 401 -10.35 -8.28 -28.11
CA GLU A 401 -10.23 -7.38 -29.26
C GLU A 401 -8.85 -7.37 -29.89
N GLY A 402 -7.87 -7.98 -29.21
CA GLY A 402 -6.48 -8.09 -29.62
C GLY A 402 -6.24 -9.02 -30.80
N GLU A 403 -5.02 -9.43 -30.99
CA GLU A 403 -4.61 -10.35 -32.06
C GLU A 403 -3.65 -11.40 -31.49
N PRO A 404 -4.05 -12.69 -31.43
CA PRO A 404 -3.17 -13.76 -30.97
C PRO A 404 -1.87 -13.80 -31.80
N GLY A 405 -0.73 -13.89 -31.11
CA GLY A 405 0.59 -13.86 -31.73
C GLY A 405 1.16 -12.45 -31.98
N VAL A 406 0.36 -11.40 -31.72
CA VAL A 406 0.83 -10.00 -31.64
C VAL A 406 0.87 -9.57 -30.18
N ASP A 407 -0.26 -9.74 -29.46
CA ASP A 407 -0.40 -9.28 -28.08
C ASP A 407 0.59 -10.02 -27.19
N ARG A 408 1.36 -9.23 -26.42
CA ARG A 408 2.35 -9.70 -25.48
C ARG A 408 2.56 -8.67 -24.38
N TYR A 409 2.73 -9.13 -23.15
CA TYR A 409 3.16 -8.31 -22.04
C TYR A 409 4.17 -9.07 -21.17
N GLU A 410 5.41 -8.59 -21.16
CA GLU A 410 6.47 -9.11 -20.30
C GLU A 410 6.92 -8.02 -19.31
N ARG A 411 7.15 -8.41 -18.06
CA ARG A 411 7.74 -7.55 -17.03
C ARG A 411 8.90 -8.25 -16.35
N ASP A 412 10.04 -7.55 -16.31
CA ASP A 412 11.17 -7.89 -15.45
C ASP A 412 11.37 -6.76 -14.45
N GLN A 413 11.30 -7.05 -13.16
CA GLN A 413 11.58 -6.06 -12.14
C GLN A 413 12.45 -6.61 -11.03
N GLN A 414 13.33 -5.76 -10.52
CA GLN A 414 14.19 -6.05 -9.40
C GLN A 414 14.33 -4.82 -8.50
N SER A 415 14.21 -5.06 -7.21
CA SER A 415 14.32 -4.02 -6.20
C SER A 415 15.27 -4.47 -5.10
N PHE A 416 16.15 -3.56 -4.67
CA PHE A 416 17.07 -3.76 -3.56
C PHE A 416 16.96 -2.59 -2.60
N GLY A 417 16.91 -2.86 -1.30
CA GLY A 417 16.76 -1.82 -0.33
C GLY A 417 17.23 -2.22 1.05
N TYR A 418 17.19 -1.24 1.95
CA TYR A 418 17.44 -1.47 3.36
C TYR A 418 16.61 -0.53 4.22
N GLN A 419 16.37 -0.96 5.45
CA GLN A 419 15.85 -0.17 6.55
C GLN A 419 16.87 -0.22 7.69
N PHE A 420 17.34 0.93 8.11
CA PHE A 420 18.26 1.09 9.23
C PHE A 420 17.59 1.90 10.33
N GLU A 421 17.74 1.46 11.58
CA GLU A 421 17.26 2.18 12.76
C GLU A 421 18.34 2.18 13.82
N HIS A 422 18.54 3.33 14.46
CA HIS A 422 19.42 3.49 15.60
C HIS A 422 18.81 4.41 16.66
N ARG A 423 18.63 3.90 17.86
CA ARG A 423 18.19 4.66 19.03
C ARG A 423 19.41 5.16 19.79
N PHE A 424 19.65 6.46 19.77
CA PHE A 424 20.77 7.09 20.48
C PHE A 424 20.55 7.12 21.99
N ASN A 425 19.31 7.32 22.41
CA ASN A 425 18.84 7.35 23.80
C ASN A 425 17.31 7.32 23.81
N ASP A 426 16.69 7.50 24.98
CA ASP A 426 15.22 7.49 25.14
C ASP A 426 14.50 8.65 24.43
N VAL A 427 15.26 9.66 23.96
CA VAL A 427 14.70 10.83 23.26
C VAL A 427 14.86 10.70 21.75
N PHE A 428 16.03 10.30 21.25
CA PHE A 428 16.37 10.37 19.85
C PHE A 428 16.51 9.01 19.18
N THR A 429 15.75 8.81 18.09
CA THR A 429 15.88 7.66 17.19
C THR A 429 16.09 8.14 15.76
N ALA A 430 17.13 7.65 15.08
CA ALA A 430 17.36 7.88 13.67
C ALA A 430 16.92 6.67 12.84
N ARG A 431 16.29 6.93 11.71
CA ARG A 431 15.90 5.91 10.73
C ARG A 431 16.34 6.34 9.34
N GLN A 432 16.78 5.38 8.53
CA GLN A 432 17.09 5.61 7.13
C GLN A 432 16.56 4.45 6.30
N ASN A 433 15.74 4.76 5.32
CA ASN A 433 15.19 3.81 4.37
C ASN A 433 15.74 4.11 2.98
N PHE A 434 16.13 3.08 2.24
CA PHE A 434 16.63 3.18 0.88
C PHE A 434 16.01 2.11 -0.01
N ARG A 435 15.69 2.46 -1.26
CA ARG A 435 15.34 1.50 -2.32
C ARG A 435 15.90 1.93 -3.67
N TYR A 436 16.46 0.97 -4.37
CA TYR A 436 16.72 0.98 -5.79
C TYR A 436 15.69 0.10 -6.49
N LEU A 437 15.17 0.53 -7.63
CA LEU A 437 14.26 -0.22 -8.48
C LEU A 437 14.73 -0.13 -9.93
N ASP A 438 14.77 -1.28 -10.58
CA ASP A 438 14.91 -1.47 -12.00
C ASP A 438 13.69 -2.24 -12.52
N SER A 439 13.00 -1.71 -13.53
CA SER A 439 11.84 -2.34 -14.13
C SER A 439 11.87 -2.18 -15.64
N THR A 440 11.76 -3.27 -16.34
CA THR A 440 11.63 -3.32 -17.81
C THR A 440 10.29 -3.94 -18.17
N VAL A 441 9.54 -3.27 -19.04
CA VAL A 441 8.30 -3.79 -19.62
C VAL A 441 8.48 -3.83 -21.13
N LYS A 442 8.14 -4.97 -21.72
CA LYS A 442 7.95 -5.12 -23.15
C LYS A 442 6.48 -5.42 -23.41
N MET A 443 5.86 -4.61 -24.21
CA MET A 443 4.44 -4.74 -24.51
C MET A 443 4.21 -4.57 -25.99
N ASP A 444 3.41 -5.46 -26.55
CA ASP A 444 2.79 -5.34 -27.85
C ASP A 444 1.30 -5.59 -27.64
N GLN A 445 0.47 -4.64 -27.99
CA GLN A 445 -0.97 -4.75 -27.73
C GLN A 445 -1.82 -4.13 -28.81
N VAL A 446 -2.89 -4.80 -29.14
CA VAL A 446 -3.92 -4.33 -30.07
C VAL A 446 -5.17 -3.97 -29.27
N TYR A 447 -5.64 -2.75 -29.45
CA TYR A 447 -6.82 -2.20 -28.79
C TYR A 447 -7.96 -1.99 -29.79
N ALA A 448 -9.20 -2.19 -29.36
CA ALA A 448 -10.35 -1.71 -30.07
C ALA A 448 -10.52 -0.18 -29.89
N TRP A 449 -10.99 0.47 -30.95
CA TRP A 449 -11.23 1.91 -30.93
C TRP A 449 -12.57 2.20 -31.62
N GLY A 450 -13.66 1.92 -30.97
CA GLY A 450 -14.99 2.19 -31.50
C GLY A 450 -15.34 1.41 -32.79
N TRP A 451 -16.56 1.60 -33.24
CA TRP A 451 -17.10 0.91 -34.38
C TRP A 451 -16.65 1.51 -35.72
N THR A 452 -16.43 0.69 -36.75
CA THR A 452 -16.03 1.18 -38.09
C THR A 452 -17.07 2.09 -38.73
N THR A 453 -18.35 1.80 -38.51
CA THR A 453 -19.50 2.63 -38.97
C THR A 453 -20.62 2.56 -37.93
N PRO A 454 -21.61 3.46 -37.95
CA PRO A 454 -22.75 3.44 -37.02
C PRO A 454 -23.55 2.14 -37.02
N THR A 455 -23.54 1.36 -38.10
CA THR A 455 -24.28 0.09 -38.27
C THR A 455 -23.42 -1.17 -38.33
N SER A 456 -22.10 -1.03 -38.37
CA SER A 456 -21.15 -2.16 -38.46
C SER A 456 -21.10 -2.96 -37.18
N ASN A 457 -20.78 -4.25 -37.29
CA ASN A 457 -20.39 -5.14 -36.20
C ASN A 457 -18.87 -5.22 -36.02
N GLU A 458 -18.10 -4.46 -36.81
CA GLU A 458 -16.64 -4.45 -36.76
C GLU A 458 -16.13 -3.28 -35.95
N LEU A 459 -15.15 -3.56 -35.12
CA LEU A 459 -14.39 -2.59 -34.34
C LEU A 459 -13.10 -2.23 -35.08
N ASN A 460 -12.79 -0.93 -35.18
CA ASN A 460 -11.44 -0.50 -35.56
C ASN A 460 -10.44 -1.00 -34.55
N ARG A 461 -9.27 -1.39 -35.03
CA ARG A 461 -8.15 -1.79 -34.16
C ARG A 461 -6.91 -0.94 -34.41
N TYR A 462 -6.19 -0.66 -33.36
CA TYR A 462 -4.88 -0.03 -33.42
C TYR A 462 -3.89 -0.80 -32.55
N TYR A 463 -2.65 -0.83 -33.01
CA TYR A 463 -1.53 -1.38 -32.28
C TYR A 463 -0.80 -0.29 -31.51
N THR A 464 -0.36 -0.60 -30.31
CA THR A 464 0.61 0.16 -29.56
C THR A 464 1.53 -0.79 -28.81
N GLY A 465 2.84 -0.52 -28.85
CA GLY A 465 3.80 -1.41 -28.21
C GLY A 465 5.23 -0.89 -28.27
N GLY A 466 6.08 -1.55 -27.52
CA GLY A 466 7.49 -1.23 -27.43
C GLY A 466 8.14 -1.66 -26.13
N GLU A 467 9.22 -1.02 -25.78
CA GLU A 467 9.98 -1.31 -24.58
C GLU A 467 10.06 -0.06 -23.69
N GLU A 468 9.86 -0.27 -22.40
CA GLU A 468 10.03 0.75 -21.36
C GLU A 468 11.04 0.28 -20.33
N LYS A 469 11.91 1.20 -19.89
CA LYS A 469 12.87 0.95 -18.82
C LYS A 469 12.79 2.04 -17.77
N LEU A 470 12.50 1.65 -16.54
CA LEU A 470 12.46 2.54 -15.40
C LEU A 470 13.57 2.18 -14.43
N HIS A 471 14.41 3.18 -14.11
CA HIS A 471 15.37 3.09 -13.04
C HIS A 471 15.09 4.17 -12.01
N SER A 472 14.95 3.80 -10.76
CA SER A 472 14.75 4.77 -9.70
C SER A 472 15.51 4.43 -8.44
N TYR A 473 15.78 5.45 -7.64
CA TYR A 473 16.19 5.27 -6.25
C TYR A 473 15.59 6.36 -5.38
N ILE A 474 15.33 5.97 -4.15
CA ILE A 474 14.77 6.81 -3.12
C ILE A 474 15.49 6.53 -1.80
N ILE A 475 15.82 7.59 -1.09
CA ILE A 475 16.35 7.54 0.27
C ILE A 475 15.57 8.51 1.14
N ASP A 476 15.19 8.07 2.33
CA ASP A 476 14.50 8.87 3.34
C ASP A 476 15.24 8.78 4.66
N ASN A 477 15.71 9.92 5.18
CA ASN A 477 16.43 10.04 6.44
C ASN A 477 15.51 10.72 7.44
N MET A 478 15.32 10.12 8.60
CA MET A 478 14.40 10.55 9.64
C MET A 478 15.08 10.61 10.98
N LEU A 479 14.87 11.70 11.71
CA LEU A 479 15.22 11.84 13.13
C LEU A 479 13.93 12.08 13.91
N GLN A 480 13.57 11.10 14.75
CA GLN A 480 12.47 11.20 15.70
C GLN A 480 12.98 11.63 17.06
N ALA A 481 12.26 12.53 17.71
CA ALA A 481 12.52 12.94 19.08
C ALA A 481 11.25 12.85 19.91
N GLU A 482 11.30 12.12 21.04
CA GLU A 482 10.23 12.03 22.02
C GLU A 482 10.63 12.75 23.31
N TYR A 483 9.86 13.76 23.70
CA TYR A 483 10.18 14.59 24.86
C TYR A 483 8.92 15.26 25.42
N PHE A 484 9.06 15.84 26.61
CA PHE A 484 7.98 16.55 27.28
C PHE A 484 8.27 18.05 27.37
N ILE A 485 7.25 18.88 27.10
CA ILE A 485 7.24 20.32 27.44
C ILE A 485 6.07 20.55 28.42
N GLY A 486 6.39 20.70 29.69
CA GLY A 486 5.36 20.68 30.75
C GLY A 486 4.68 19.32 30.83
N SER A 487 3.35 19.29 30.69
CA SER A 487 2.57 18.05 30.64
C SER A 487 2.37 17.51 29.21
N ALA A 488 2.76 18.26 28.19
CA ALA A 488 2.60 17.83 26.80
C ALA A 488 3.75 16.90 26.38
N LYS A 489 3.40 15.70 25.88
CA LYS A 489 4.34 14.79 25.20
C LYS A 489 4.43 15.20 23.74
N HIS A 490 5.63 15.37 23.25
CA HIS A 490 5.92 15.66 21.84
C HIS A 490 6.60 14.46 21.18
N THR A 491 6.13 14.09 19.99
CA THR A 491 6.82 13.19 19.07
C THR A 491 7.11 13.96 17.80
N THR A 492 8.30 14.56 17.75
CA THR A 492 8.74 15.38 16.62
C THR A 492 9.52 14.52 15.63
N LEU A 493 9.21 14.64 14.35
CA LEU A 493 9.87 13.95 13.26
C LEU A 493 10.44 14.98 12.28
N LEU A 494 11.76 15.02 12.14
CA LEU A 494 12.46 15.74 11.09
C LEU A 494 12.92 14.76 10.03
N GLY A 495 12.63 15.07 8.75
CA GLY A 495 13.04 14.22 7.65
C GLY A 495 13.64 14.95 6.46
N LEU A 496 14.48 14.23 5.75
CA LEU A 496 15.11 14.63 4.49
C LEU A 496 15.05 13.45 3.53
N ASP A 497 14.28 13.57 2.45
CA ASP A 497 14.25 12.56 1.39
C ASP A 497 14.79 13.08 0.07
N TYR A 498 15.31 12.13 -0.72
CA TYR A 498 15.72 12.34 -2.09
C TYR A 498 15.20 11.22 -2.97
N GLN A 499 14.56 11.60 -4.08
CA GLN A 499 13.96 10.70 -5.05
C GLN A 499 14.52 11.01 -6.45
N ARG A 500 14.86 9.96 -7.19
CA ARG A 500 15.26 10.09 -8.59
C ARG A 500 14.67 8.96 -9.42
N ARG A 501 14.09 9.32 -10.56
CA ARG A 501 13.55 8.40 -11.54
C ARG A 501 14.09 8.77 -12.93
N LYS A 502 14.38 7.76 -13.72
CA LYS A 502 14.70 7.85 -15.14
C LYS A 502 13.86 6.80 -15.86
N THR A 503 13.03 7.23 -16.81
CA THR A 503 12.21 6.35 -17.64
C THR A 503 12.60 6.55 -19.09
N VAL A 504 12.94 5.47 -19.77
CA VAL A 504 13.17 5.42 -21.22
C VAL A 504 11.97 4.74 -21.83
N VAL A 505 11.39 5.33 -22.86
CA VAL A 505 10.23 4.82 -23.56
C VAL A 505 10.54 4.79 -25.04
N ASP A 506 10.46 3.62 -25.65
CA ASP A 506 10.65 3.38 -27.08
C ASP A 506 9.38 2.68 -27.61
N TRP A 507 8.52 3.44 -28.30
CA TRP A 507 7.18 3.01 -28.67
C TRP A 507 6.92 3.13 -30.16
N ARG A 508 6.03 2.25 -30.63
CA ARG A 508 5.42 2.31 -31.96
C ARG A 508 3.91 2.23 -31.83
N SER A 509 3.22 2.87 -32.74
CA SER A 509 1.78 2.72 -32.95
C SER A 509 1.52 2.26 -34.36
N GLY A 510 0.33 1.73 -34.61
CA GLY A 510 -0.05 1.25 -35.94
C GLY A 510 -1.54 0.96 -36.05
N ALA A 511 -1.98 0.60 -37.22
CA ALA A 511 -3.35 0.17 -37.51
C ALA A 511 -3.36 -1.28 -37.95
N LEU A 512 -4.43 -2.02 -37.56
CA LEU A 512 -4.73 -3.38 -38.01
C LEU A 512 -6.10 -3.41 -38.68
N ALA A 513 -6.37 -4.52 -39.40
CA ALA A 513 -7.69 -4.80 -39.90
C ALA A 513 -8.73 -4.82 -38.78
N PRO A 514 -9.95 -4.30 -39.02
CA PRO A 514 -11.05 -4.38 -38.06
C PRO A 514 -11.40 -5.83 -37.69
N ILE A 515 -12.04 -6.00 -36.51
CA ILE A 515 -12.50 -7.30 -36.01
C ILE A 515 -14.01 -7.26 -35.74
N ASN A 516 -14.73 -8.33 -36.09
CA ASN A 516 -16.13 -8.48 -35.75
C ASN A 516 -16.29 -8.79 -34.24
N ALA A 517 -16.92 -7.88 -33.47
CA ALA A 517 -17.06 -8.03 -32.03
C ALA A 517 -17.98 -9.19 -31.59
N PHE A 518 -18.79 -9.76 -32.49
CA PHE A 518 -19.76 -10.80 -32.21
C PHE A 518 -19.43 -12.16 -32.84
N ASP A 519 -18.41 -12.20 -33.71
CA ASP A 519 -17.90 -13.39 -34.36
C ASP A 519 -16.46 -13.14 -34.77
N PRO A 520 -15.52 -13.05 -33.77
CA PRO A 520 -14.15 -12.64 -34.03
C PRO A 520 -13.41 -13.70 -34.88
N GLN A 521 -12.73 -13.22 -35.91
CA GLN A 521 -11.83 -14.02 -36.74
C GLN A 521 -10.42 -13.49 -36.59
N TYR A 522 -9.56 -14.29 -35.98
CA TYR A 522 -8.16 -13.95 -35.73
C TYR A 522 -7.25 -14.46 -36.85
N GLY A 523 -5.99 -14.05 -36.84
CA GLY A 523 -4.94 -14.46 -37.78
C GLY A 523 -4.57 -13.41 -38.82
N ASN A 524 -5.14 -12.20 -38.76
CA ASN A 524 -4.71 -11.08 -39.55
C ASN A 524 -3.84 -10.14 -38.71
N SER A 525 -2.56 -10.51 -38.60
CA SER A 525 -1.57 -9.82 -37.75
C SER A 525 -0.77 -8.77 -38.48
N GLU A 526 -1.17 -8.38 -39.74
CA GLU A 526 -0.47 -7.36 -40.50
C GLU A 526 -0.70 -5.97 -39.84
N ILE A 527 0.40 -5.33 -39.43
CA ILE A 527 0.36 -4.01 -38.80
C ILE A 527 0.95 -2.98 -39.76
N THR A 528 0.16 -1.96 -40.08
CA THR A 528 0.63 -0.76 -40.74
C THR A 528 1.16 0.20 -39.69
N TYR A 529 2.48 0.24 -39.52
CA TYR A 529 3.13 1.06 -38.50
C TYR A 529 3.12 2.54 -38.85
N PHE A 530 2.92 3.38 -37.83
CA PHE A 530 3.15 4.82 -37.85
C PHE A 530 4.58 5.15 -37.40
N ASP A 531 4.95 6.43 -37.43
CA ASP A 531 6.26 6.86 -36.99
C ASP A 531 6.45 6.47 -35.51
N PRO A 532 7.63 5.95 -35.12
CA PRO A 532 7.92 5.60 -33.76
C PRO A 532 8.04 6.84 -32.88
N THR A 533 7.82 6.66 -31.58
CA THR A 533 8.09 7.68 -30.56
C THR A 533 9.18 7.17 -29.62
N SER A 534 10.07 8.05 -29.19
CA SER A 534 11.09 7.70 -28.19
C SER A 534 11.42 8.90 -27.33
N TYR A 535 11.33 8.72 -26.03
CA TYR A 535 11.63 9.81 -25.08
C TYR A 535 12.30 9.30 -23.81
N LEU A 536 12.98 10.24 -23.15
CA LEU A 536 13.67 10.04 -21.89
C LEU A 536 13.11 11.02 -20.85
N ARG A 537 12.36 10.50 -19.91
CA ARG A 537 11.84 11.25 -18.78
C ARG A 537 12.74 11.12 -17.57
N ARG A 538 12.94 12.23 -16.87
CA ARG A 538 13.68 12.27 -15.61
C ARG A 538 12.87 13.06 -14.57
N LEU A 539 12.88 12.56 -13.35
CA LEU A 539 12.35 13.25 -12.18
C LEU A 539 13.40 13.22 -11.09
N GLN A 540 13.61 14.36 -10.44
CA GLN A 540 14.39 14.49 -9.21
C GLN A 540 13.57 15.30 -8.23
N GLN A 541 13.49 14.84 -7.00
CA GLN A 541 12.81 15.53 -5.91
C GLN A 541 13.65 15.47 -4.66
N THR A 542 13.80 16.61 -3.99
CA THR A 542 14.37 16.69 -2.64
C THR A 542 13.29 17.28 -1.76
N GLY A 543 13.03 16.65 -0.60
CA GLY A 543 12.05 17.11 0.36
C GLY A 543 12.65 17.24 1.75
N VAL A 544 12.34 18.33 2.44
CA VAL A 544 12.60 18.51 3.87
C VAL A 544 11.27 18.65 4.56
N TYR A 545 11.01 17.84 5.59
CA TYR A 545 9.75 17.87 6.31
C TYR A 545 9.96 17.86 7.82
N LEU A 546 9.05 18.52 8.51
CA LEU A 546 8.97 18.57 9.97
C LEU A 546 7.53 18.26 10.37
N GLN A 547 7.37 17.35 11.31
CA GLN A 547 6.09 17.03 11.93
C GLN A 547 6.25 17.06 13.43
N ASP A 548 5.20 17.48 14.13
CA ASP A 548 5.07 17.33 15.58
C ASP A 548 3.70 16.76 15.95
N LEU A 549 3.70 15.65 16.66
CA LEU A 549 2.53 15.04 17.27
C LEU A 549 2.56 15.40 18.75
N ILE A 550 1.52 16.07 19.24
CA ILE A 550 1.46 16.59 20.61
C ILE A 550 0.32 15.91 21.34
N GLU A 551 0.64 15.25 22.43
CA GLU A 551 -0.30 14.67 23.37
C GLU A 551 -0.37 15.57 24.61
N LEU A 552 -1.53 16.20 24.85
CA LEU A 552 -1.79 17.04 26.02
C LEU A 552 -3.10 16.61 26.69
N ASP A 553 -3.01 15.88 27.76
CA ASP A 553 -4.15 15.23 28.40
C ASP A 553 -4.97 14.42 27.37
N GLN A 554 -6.24 14.76 27.16
CA GLN A 554 -7.12 14.13 26.17
C GLN A 554 -6.96 14.72 24.75
N TRP A 555 -6.20 15.80 24.57
CA TRP A 555 -6.01 16.42 23.27
C TRP A 555 -4.84 15.80 22.50
N ARG A 556 -5.04 15.63 21.20
CA ARG A 556 -4.01 15.21 20.23
C ARG A 556 -3.96 16.24 19.12
N PHE A 557 -2.78 16.83 18.95
CA PHE A 557 -2.53 17.75 17.84
C PHE A 557 -1.51 17.14 16.89
N SER A 558 -1.73 17.29 15.59
CA SER A 558 -0.77 16.92 14.56
C SER A 558 -0.50 18.14 13.68
N LEU A 559 0.76 18.53 13.60
CA LEU A 559 1.21 19.66 12.78
C LEU A 559 2.33 19.16 11.86
N GLY A 560 2.33 19.59 10.61
CA GLY A 560 3.37 19.21 9.67
C GLY A 560 3.56 20.24 8.58
N LEU A 561 4.81 20.44 8.17
CA LEU A 561 5.23 21.29 7.07
C LEU A 561 6.27 20.56 6.24
N ARG A 562 6.23 20.71 4.94
CA ARG A 562 7.21 20.18 4.01
C ARG A 562 7.52 21.16 2.90
N GLN A 563 8.81 21.29 2.59
CA GLN A 563 9.32 22.02 1.43
C GLN A 563 9.89 21.01 0.43
N ASP A 564 9.38 21.04 -0.80
CA ASP A 564 9.88 20.25 -1.91
C ASP A 564 10.57 21.10 -2.96
N TRP A 565 11.63 20.57 -3.55
CA TRP A 565 12.29 21.03 -4.77
C TRP A 565 12.18 19.90 -5.80
N VAL A 566 11.43 20.13 -6.87
CA VAL A 566 11.17 19.13 -7.91
C VAL A 566 11.71 19.61 -9.24
N LYS A 567 12.46 18.74 -9.91
CA LYS A 567 12.94 18.95 -11.27
C LYS A 567 12.47 17.79 -12.14
N THR A 568 11.76 18.12 -13.21
CA THR A 568 11.35 17.19 -14.26
C THR A 568 11.99 17.55 -15.58
N SER A 569 12.19 16.55 -16.44
CA SER A 569 12.53 16.78 -17.83
C SER A 569 12.04 15.64 -18.72
N ASP A 570 11.60 16.02 -19.91
CA ASP A 570 11.20 15.13 -21.00
C ASP A 570 12.04 15.49 -22.22
N GLU A 571 12.82 14.54 -22.73
CA GLU A 571 13.76 14.70 -23.84
C GLU A 571 13.38 13.76 -24.98
N ASN A 572 13.09 14.32 -26.16
CA ASN A 572 12.80 13.55 -27.35
C ASN A 572 14.09 12.93 -27.92
N ARG A 573 14.09 11.61 -28.13
CA ARG A 573 15.26 10.82 -28.55
C ARG A 573 15.30 10.50 -30.04
N ILE A 574 14.21 10.81 -30.75
CA ILE A 574 14.13 10.67 -32.23
C ILE A 574 13.55 11.95 -32.82
N ALA A 575 13.69 12.12 -34.15
CA ALA A 575 13.06 13.24 -34.84
C ALA A 575 11.57 12.92 -35.07
N GLU A 576 10.69 13.77 -34.59
CA GLU A 576 9.26 13.75 -34.85
C GLU A 576 8.82 15.03 -35.54
N ALA A 577 7.71 15.02 -36.27
CA ALA A 577 7.23 16.19 -37.01
C ALA A 577 6.97 17.41 -36.10
N SER A 578 6.47 17.19 -34.88
CA SER A 578 6.16 18.20 -33.88
C SER A 578 7.30 18.50 -32.91
N ARG A 579 8.27 17.58 -32.78
CA ARG A 579 9.37 17.68 -31.80
C ARG A 579 10.68 17.20 -32.39
N PRO A 580 11.61 18.09 -32.81
CA PRO A 580 12.92 17.70 -33.29
C PRO A 580 13.73 16.85 -32.30
N LEU A 581 14.63 16.03 -32.80
CA LEU A 581 15.58 15.25 -32.00
C LEU A 581 16.31 16.15 -31.00
N GLY A 582 16.36 15.69 -29.75
CA GLY A 582 16.99 16.41 -28.63
C GLY A 582 16.16 17.54 -28.04
N THR A 583 14.92 17.78 -28.54
CA THR A 583 14.01 18.73 -27.88
C THR A 583 13.78 18.29 -26.43
N LYS A 584 14.09 19.20 -25.51
CA LYS A 584 13.97 18.94 -24.08
C LYS A 584 13.08 19.97 -23.42
N ILE A 585 12.02 19.50 -22.78
CA ILE A 585 11.17 20.29 -21.88
C ILE A 585 11.66 20.02 -20.47
N SER A 586 11.95 21.07 -19.69
CA SER A 586 12.39 20.95 -18.30
C SER A 586 11.59 21.90 -17.43
N ASP A 587 11.23 21.45 -16.24
CA ASP A 587 10.55 22.25 -15.22
C ASP A 587 11.25 22.09 -13.87
N GLU A 588 11.36 23.22 -13.15
CA GLU A 588 11.87 23.25 -11.79
C GLU A 588 10.86 23.99 -10.92
N ARG A 589 10.36 23.34 -9.90
CA ARG A 589 9.35 23.87 -8.99
C ARG A 589 9.74 23.69 -7.54
N THR A 590 9.30 24.65 -6.75
CA THR A 590 9.32 24.52 -5.29
C THR A 590 7.89 24.56 -4.77
N LYS A 591 7.59 23.74 -3.78
CA LYS A 591 6.26 23.72 -3.16
C LYS A 591 6.39 23.54 -1.65
N LEU A 592 5.74 24.43 -0.92
CA LEU A 592 5.49 24.27 0.51
C LEU A 592 4.11 23.64 0.67
N THR A 593 4.01 22.57 1.45
CA THR A 593 2.76 21.93 1.83
C THR A 593 2.63 21.82 3.33
N GLY A 594 1.40 21.95 3.83
CA GLY A 594 1.06 21.93 5.24
C GLY A 594 -0.02 20.93 5.58
N ARG A 595 -0.01 20.48 6.84
CA ARG A 595 -1.14 19.78 7.45
C ARG A 595 -1.31 20.22 8.90
N ALA A 596 -2.54 20.19 9.36
CA ALA A 596 -2.89 20.41 10.76
C ALA A 596 -4.08 19.55 11.13
N GLY A 597 -4.07 18.99 12.33
CA GLY A 597 -5.17 18.20 12.85
C GLY A 597 -5.30 18.33 14.36
N VAL A 598 -6.51 18.22 14.83
CA VAL A 598 -6.83 18.16 16.27
C VAL A 598 -7.85 17.06 16.52
N LEU A 599 -7.63 16.32 17.59
CA LEU A 599 -8.47 15.24 18.05
C LEU A 599 -8.63 15.36 19.57
N TYR A 600 -9.81 15.02 20.08
CA TYR A 600 -10.06 14.92 21.51
C TYR A 600 -10.45 13.49 21.85
N LEU A 601 -9.69 12.83 22.69
CA LEU A 601 -9.92 11.44 23.13
C LEU A 601 -10.69 11.43 24.46
N PHE A 602 -11.95 11.00 24.40
CA PHE A 602 -12.75 10.79 25.59
C PHE A 602 -12.40 9.46 26.29
N GLU A 603 -12.54 9.38 27.59
CA GLU A 603 -12.28 8.16 28.38
C GLU A 603 -13.11 6.94 27.94
N ASN A 604 -14.26 7.16 27.34
CA ASN A 604 -15.12 6.10 26.79
C ASN A 604 -14.70 5.61 25.39
N GLY A 605 -13.54 6.05 24.87
CA GLY A 605 -13.00 5.63 23.60
C GLY A 605 -13.55 6.35 22.37
N ILE A 606 -14.35 7.41 22.56
CA ILE A 606 -14.79 8.28 21.46
C ILE A 606 -13.71 9.32 21.15
N ALA A 607 -13.39 9.52 19.88
CA ALA A 607 -12.35 10.45 19.43
C ALA A 607 -12.82 11.28 18.21
N PRO A 608 -13.55 12.40 18.43
CA PRO A 608 -13.84 13.36 17.36
C PRO A 608 -12.57 14.09 16.93
N TYR A 609 -12.45 14.36 15.61
CA TYR A 609 -11.33 15.08 15.05
C TYR A 609 -11.73 16.00 13.90
N ILE A 610 -10.87 16.95 13.60
CA ILE A 610 -10.88 17.75 12.39
C ILE A 610 -9.45 17.91 11.87
N SER A 611 -9.26 17.88 10.55
CA SER A 611 -7.96 18.07 9.95
C SER A 611 -8.03 18.83 8.62
N TYR A 612 -6.90 19.46 8.29
CA TYR A 612 -6.58 20.07 7.01
C TYR A 612 -5.31 19.45 6.45
N SER A 613 -5.28 19.17 5.14
CA SER A 613 -4.11 18.60 4.48
C SER A 613 -4.01 19.03 3.02
N GLU A 614 -2.78 19.04 2.50
CA GLU A 614 -2.45 19.47 1.15
C GLU A 614 -1.70 18.41 0.37
N SER A 615 -1.88 18.43 -0.97
CA SER A 615 -1.09 17.65 -1.92
C SER A 615 -0.72 18.48 -3.14
N PHE A 616 0.32 18.03 -3.84
CA PHE A 616 0.68 18.54 -5.15
C PHE A 616 1.24 17.43 -6.02
N ASN A 617 1.10 17.60 -7.34
CA ASN A 617 1.74 16.72 -8.32
C ASN A 617 2.25 17.58 -9.51
N PRO A 618 3.55 17.48 -9.87
CA PRO A 618 4.08 18.19 -11.04
C PRO A 618 3.33 17.82 -12.31
N ASN A 619 3.09 18.81 -13.16
CA ASN A 619 2.43 18.63 -14.44
C ASN A 619 3.46 18.30 -15.54
N SER A 620 3.17 17.33 -16.39
CA SER A 620 4.06 16.95 -17.50
C SER A 620 3.72 17.64 -18.82
N TYR A 621 2.69 18.49 -18.81
CA TYR A 621 2.18 19.17 -20.01
C TYR A 621 2.70 20.61 -20.11
N ALA A 622 2.66 21.18 -21.33
CA ALA A 622 3.11 22.52 -21.62
C ALA A 622 1.97 23.39 -22.20
N ASP A 623 2.10 24.71 -22.00
CA ASP A 623 1.24 25.73 -22.59
C ASP A 623 1.58 25.99 -24.08
N GLN A 624 0.86 26.92 -24.71
CA GLN A 624 1.07 27.29 -26.11
C GLN A 624 2.50 27.83 -26.40
N SER A 625 3.17 28.37 -25.40
CA SER A 625 4.53 28.88 -25.49
C SER A 625 5.59 27.82 -25.20
N GLY A 626 5.19 26.58 -24.90
CA GLY A 626 6.08 25.48 -24.50
C GLY A 626 6.52 25.54 -23.05
N ASN A 627 5.92 26.42 -22.20
CA ASN A 627 6.22 26.45 -20.79
C ASN A 627 5.46 25.36 -20.06
N PRO A 628 6.10 24.65 -19.10
CA PRO A 628 5.42 23.68 -18.25
C PRO A 628 4.26 24.30 -17.45
N LEU A 629 3.14 23.59 -17.36
CA LEU A 629 1.99 24.03 -16.58
C LEU A 629 2.29 24.05 -15.08
N ALA A 630 1.50 24.84 -14.33
CA ALA A 630 1.52 24.78 -12.87
C ALA A 630 1.24 23.36 -12.36
N PRO A 631 1.85 22.93 -11.25
CA PRO A 631 1.49 21.68 -10.60
C PRO A 631 0.00 21.58 -10.30
N THR A 632 -0.55 20.40 -10.41
CA THR A 632 -1.87 20.10 -9.85
C THR A 632 -1.78 20.16 -8.33
N GLU A 633 -2.70 20.86 -7.69
CA GLU A 633 -2.75 21.06 -6.25
C GLU A 633 -4.05 20.50 -5.68
N GLY A 634 -3.97 19.87 -4.50
CA GLY A 634 -5.14 19.37 -3.80
C GLY A 634 -5.17 19.86 -2.36
N THR A 635 -6.34 20.27 -1.89
CA THR A 635 -6.59 20.65 -0.49
C THR A 635 -7.77 19.87 0.06
N GLN A 636 -7.71 19.49 1.34
CA GLN A 636 -8.78 18.78 2.01
C GLN A 636 -9.08 19.37 3.38
N TRP A 637 -10.37 19.45 3.69
CA TRP A 637 -10.91 19.46 5.04
C TRP A 637 -11.59 18.16 5.33
N GLU A 638 -11.27 17.56 6.48
CA GLU A 638 -11.89 16.34 6.96
C GLU A 638 -12.30 16.51 8.41
N ALA A 639 -13.51 16.05 8.76
CA ALA A 639 -13.95 15.94 10.13
C ALA A 639 -14.52 14.53 10.35
N GLY A 640 -14.27 13.95 11.52
CA GLY A 640 -14.73 12.60 11.80
C GLY A 640 -14.82 12.28 13.28
N ILE A 641 -15.34 11.09 13.54
CA ILE A 641 -15.41 10.48 14.87
C ILE A 641 -14.88 9.06 14.73
N LYS A 642 -13.95 8.70 15.59
CA LYS A 642 -13.52 7.31 15.80
C LYS A 642 -14.07 6.84 17.14
N TYR A 643 -14.38 5.56 17.22
CA TYR A 643 -14.85 4.95 18.46
C TYR A 643 -14.23 3.57 18.63
N GLN A 644 -13.49 3.40 19.68
CA GLN A 644 -12.97 2.12 20.14
C GLN A 644 -13.51 1.85 21.55
N PRO A 645 -14.44 0.89 21.72
CA PRO A 645 -14.95 0.56 23.04
C PRO A 645 -13.80 0.15 23.98
N PRO A 646 -13.75 0.65 25.22
CA PRO A 646 -12.69 0.31 26.17
C PRO A 646 -12.54 -1.20 26.37
N GLY A 647 -11.29 -1.68 26.34
CA GLY A 647 -10.97 -3.11 26.50
C GLY A 647 -11.22 -3.98 25.26
N THR A 648 -11.43 -3.36 24.09
CA THR A 648 -11.57 -4.08 22.81
C THR A 648 -10.69 -3.43 21.73
N ASP A 649 -10.39 -4.19 20.67
CA ASP A 649 -9.75 -3.68 19.46
C ASP A 649 -10.78 -3.32 18.37
N ASN A 650 -12.07 -3.33 18.68
CA ASN A 650 -13.12 -2.94 17.76
C ASN A 650 -13.00 -1.46 17.41
N LEU A 651 -12.99 -1.13 16.11
CA LEU A 651 -12.86 0.25 15.67
C LEU A 651 -14.00 0.63 14.72
N PHE A 652 -14.65 1.74 15.04
CA PHE A 652 -15.68 2.37 14.21
C PHE A 652 -15.18 3.75 13.80
N THR A 653 -15.28 4.06 12.52
CA THR A 653 -14.91 5.38 11.99
C THR A 653 -16.03 5.93 11.14
N ALA A 654 -16.39 7.19 11.39
CA ALA A 654 -17.27 7.98 10.53
C ALA A 654 -16.55 9.28 10.18
N SER A 655 -16.42 9.58 8.89
CA SER A 655 -15.78 10.81 8.44
C SER A 655 -16.54 11.48 7.32
N VAL A 656 -16.50 12.80 7.30
CA VAL A 656 -16.93 13.65 6.19
C VAL A 656 -15.74 14.41 5.66
N PHE A 657 -15.65 14.52 4.35
CA PHE A 657 -14.51 15.18 3.70
C PHE A 657 -14.97 16.10 2.57
N ARG A 658 -14.13 17.08 2.28
CA ARG A 658 -14.20 17.90 1.07
C ARG A 658 -12.79 18.12 0.55
N ILE A 659 -12.57 17.69 -0.69
CA ILE A 659 -11.31 17.81 -1.45
C ILE A 659 -11.57 18.73 -2.62
N GLU A 660 -10.66 19.68 -2.85
CA GLU A 660 -10.61 20.50 -4.05
C GLU A 660 -9.27 20.27 -4.75
N GLN A 661 -9.32 19.91 -6.03
CA GLN A 661 -8.13 19.72 -6.87
C GLN A 661 -8.15 20.77 -7.98
N GLU A 662 -7.05 21.50 -8.11
CA GLU A 662 -6.90 22.63 -9.06
C GLU A 662 -5.76 22.38 -10.05
N ASN A 663 -5.71 23.25 -11.09
CA ASN A 663 -4.65 23.23 -12.12
C ASN A 663 -4.60 21.93 -12.93
N LEU A 664 -5.72 21.25 -13.08
CA LEU A 664 -5.80 20.09 -13.97
C LEU A 664 -5.53 20.51 -15.41
N ALA A 665 -4.65 19.79 -16.09
CA ALA A 665 -4.33 20.07 -17.48
C ALA A 665 -5.52 19.73 -18.36
N SER A 666 -5.99 20.67 -19.13
CA SER A 666 -7.07 20.54 -20.10
C SER A 666 -6.61 21.03 -21.47
N LYS A 667 -7.09 20.40 -22.53
CA LYS A 667 -6.78 20.71 -23.92
C LYS A 667 -8.05 20.68 -24.75
N LEU A 668 -8.31 21.72 -25.55
CA LEU A 668 -9.38 21.67 -26.53
C LEU A 668 -9.00 20.76 -27.71
N PRO A 669 -9.95 20.10 -28.38
CA PRO A 669 -9.69 19.12 -29.45
C PRO A 669 -8.86 19.64 -30.61
N GLN A 670 -8.96 20.96 -30.91
CA GLN A 670 -8.21 21.61 -32.01
C GLN A 670 -6.94 22.30 -31.54
N GLU A 671 -6.63 22.26 -30.25
CA GLU A 671 -5.39 22.85 -29.69
C GLU A 671 -4.32 21.78 -29.53
N GLU A 672 -3.07 22.13 -29.80
CA GLU A 672 -1.93 21.24 -29.56
C GLU A 672 -1.25 21.48 -28.20
N PHE A 673 -1.77 22.43 -27.40
CA PHE A 673 -1.23 22.81 -26.11
C PHE A 673 -2.28 22.64 -25.00
N TYR A 674 -1.82 22.61 -23.74
CA TYR A 674 -2.64 22.44 -22.55
C TYR A 674 -2.79 23.75 -21.77
N ARG A 675 -3.85 23.83 -20.96
CA ARG A 675 -4.12 24.92 -20.02
C ARG A 675 -4.41 24.37 -18.63
N PRO A 676 -3.94 24.99 -17.52
CA PRO A 676 -4.20 24.56 -16.15
C PRO A 676 -5.53 25.11 -15.64
N VAL A 677 -6.64 24.79 -16.30
CA VAL A 677 -7.96 25.43 -16.06
C VAL A 677 -8.93 24.51 -15.33
N GLY A 678 -8.67 23.20 -15.29
CA GLY A 678 -9.57 22.24 -14.66
C GLY A 678 -9.57 22.34 -13.14
N GLN A 679 -10.75 22.19 -12.54
CA GLN A 679 -10.92 22.05 -11.10
C GLN A 679 -11.98 20.99 -10.83
N VAL A 680 -11.65 20.07 -9.93
CA VAL A 680 -12.55 19.00 -9.47
C VAL A 680 -12.77 19.17 -7.98
N ARG A 681 -14.02 19.04 -7.54
CA ARG A 681 -14.40 19.00 -6.13
C ARG A 681 -14.97 17.61 -5.80
N SER A 682 -14.46 16.95 -4.80
CA SER A 682 -15.00 15.73 -4.23
C SER A 682 -15.38 15.95 -2.78
N GLN A 683 -16.58 15.55 -2.39
CA GLN A 683 -17.05 15.60 -1.01
C GLN A 683 -17.86 14.36 -0.68
N GLY A 684 -17.84 13.93 0.58
CA GLY A 684 -18.53 12.69 0.89
C GLY A 684 -18.58 12.33 2.37
N LEU A 685 -19.13 11.16 2.59
CA LEU A 685 -19.25 10.47 3.90
C LEU A 685 -18.66 9.07 3.75
N GLU A 686 -17.84 8.68 4.69
CA GLU A 686 -17.31 7.32 4.83
C GLU A 686 -17.64 6.78 6.20
N LEU A 687 -18.12 5.53 6.24
CA LEU A 687 -18.35 4.75 7.47
C LEU A 687 -17.55 3.47 7.36
N GLU A 688 -16.88 3.11 8.43
CA GLU A 688 -16.07 1.90 8.51
C GLU A 688 -16.24 1.26 9.90
N ALA A 689 -16.34 -0.05 9.94
CA ALA A 689 -16.43 -0.82 11.17
C ALA A 689 -15.58 -2.09 11.06
N HIS A 690 -14.65 -2.27 11.99
CA HIS A 690 -13.87 -3.48 12.19
C HIS A 690 -14.26 -4.04 13.56
N MET A 691 -14.87 -5.23 13.59
CA MET A 691 -15.47 -5.78 14.80
C MET A 691 -15.07 -7.23 15.03
N GLN A 692 -14.57 -7.51 16.22
CA GLN A 692 -14.58 -8.85 16.82
C GLN A 692 -15.86 -8.94 17.65
N VAL A 693 -16.96 -9.43 17.04
CA VAL A 693 -18.30 -9.45 17.68
C VAL A 693 -18.37 -10.48 18.81
N THR A 694 -17.74 -11.62 18.59
CA THR A 694 -17.49 -12.66 19.59
C THR A 694 -16.11 -13.24 19.33
N ASP A 695 -15.59 -14.11 20.21
CA ASP A 695 -14.31 -14.79 19.99
C ASP A 695 -14.26 -15.56 18.65
N ASN A 696 -15.43 -15.92 18.12
CA ASN A 696 -15.58 -16.72 16.92
C ASN A 696 -16.01 -15.91 15.69
N LEU A 697 -16.59 -14.71 15.84
CA LEU A 697 -17.19 -13.94 14.76
C LEU A 697 -16.51 -12.60 14.58
N LYS A 698 -15.91 -12.40 13.40
CA LYS A 698 -15.37 -11.13 12.92
C LYS A 698 -16.30 -10.54 11.87
N VAL A 699 -16.46 -9.23 11.87
CA VAL A 699 -17.29 -8.52 10.89
C VAL A 699 -16.57 -7.24 10.44
N LEU A 700 -16.50 -7.04 9.13
CA LEU A 700 -16.08 -5.79 8.50
C LEU A 700 -17.28 -5.17 7.80
N GLY A 701 -17.51 -3.89 7.98
CA GLY A 701 -18.55 -3.16 7.29
C GLY A 701 -18.06 -1.82 6.78
N SER A 702 -18.42 -1.48 5.55
CA SER A 702 -18.08 -0.18 4.99
C SER A 702 -19.23 0.42 4.19
N TYR A 703 -19.32 1.75 4.22
CA TYR A 703 -20.19 2.52 3.35
C TYR A 703 -19.52 3.82 2.93
N THR A 704 -19.68 4.18 1.67
CA THR A 704 -19.17 5.43 1.10
C THR A 704 -20.24 6.12 0.29
N PHE A 705 -20.41 7.40 0.53
CA PHE A 705 -21.08 8.33 -0.35
C PHE A 705 -20.06 9.33 -0.87
N THR A 706 -19.91 9.46 -2.21
CA THR A 706 -19.00 10.41 -2.85
C THR A 706 -19.76 11.23 -3.88
N ASP A 707 -19.74 12.55 -3.72
CA ASP A 707 -20.25 13.52 -4.66
C ASP A 707 -19.05 14.29 -5.26
N ILE A 708 -18.70 13.90 -6.49
CA ILE A 708 -17.54 14.47 -7.20
C ILE A 708 -18.00 15.12 -8.49
N GLU A 709 -17.50 16.33 -8.76
CA GLU A 709 -17.88 17.10 -9.94
C GLU A 709 -16.74 17.98 -10.47
N TYR A 710 -16.78 18.28 -11.74
CA TYR A 710 -16.00 19.36 -12.33
C TYR A 710 -16.56 20.71 -11.84
N SER A 711 -15.90 21.37 -10.89
CA SER A 711 -16.34 22.65 -10.34
C SER A 711 -15.99 23.83 -11.27
N LYS A 712 -14.99 23.66 -12.16
CA LYS A 712 -14.72 24.48 -13.34
C LYS A 712 -14.72 23.60 -14.57
N SER A 713 -15.16 24.17 -15.70
CA SER A 713 -15.19 23.42 -16.97
C SER A 713 -13.81 22.89 -17.33
N MET A 714 -13.76 21.63 -17.72
CA MET A 714 -12.57 20.94 -18.21
C MET A 714 -12.98 20.15 -19.47
N PRO A 715 -12.90 20.77 -20.66
CA PRO A 715 -13.20 20.08 -21.90
C PRO A 715 -12.38 18.80 -22.02
N SER A 716 -13.03 17.71 -22.42
CA SER A 716 -12.38 16.40 -22.51
C SER A 716 -11.41 16.38 -23.69
N THR A 717 -10.15 16.08 -23.41
CA THR A 717 -9.09 16.03 -24.42
C THR A 717 -8.90 14.67 -25.04
N LEU A 718 -9.26 13.62 -24.36
CA LEU A 718 -9.01 12.25 -24.83
C LEU A 718 -9.94 11.81 -25.96
N PHE A 719 -11.17 12.35 -25.99
CA PHE A 719 -12.22 11.88 -26.91
C PHE A 719 -13.01 13.02 -27.58
N GLY A 720 -12.49 14.24 -27.53
CA GLY A 720 -12.89 15.30 -28.46
C GLY A 720 -14.24 15.98 -28.19
N SER A 721 -14.58 16.26 -26.93
CA SER A 721 -15.75 17.07 -26.62
C SER A 721 -15.38 18.51 -26.28
N ASP A 722 -16.00 19.46 -26.99
CA ASP A 722 -15.93 20.90 -26.73
C ASP A 722 -16.97 21.37 -25.70
N LEU A 723 -17.75 20.43 -25.13
CA LEU A 723 -18.88 20.76 -24.26
C LEU A 723 -18.39 21.19 -22.88
N ASP A 724 -19.11 22.15 -22.32
CA ASP A 724 -18.94 22.57 -20.92
C ASP A 724 -19.40 21.42 -20.01
N ASN A 725 -18.47 20.81 -19.30
CA ASN A 725 -18.72 19.70 -18.37
C ASN A 725 -18.81 20.15 -16.90
N LYS A 726 -18.89 21.48 -16.64
CA LYS A 726 -19.06 21.99 -15.28
C LYS A 726 -20.33 21.45 -14.63
N GLY A 727 -20.19 20.94 -13.41
CA GLY A 727 -21.27 20.29 -12.65
C GLY A 727 -21.45 18.81 -12.97
N ASN A 728 -20.76 18.27 -13.98
CA ASN A 728 -20.76 16.84 -14.28
C ASN A 728 -19.77 16.08 -13.40
N SER A 729 -20.08 14.80 -13.16
CA SER A 729 -19.16 13.91 -12.44
C SER A 729 -18.13 13.31 -13.40
N PRO A 730 -16.87 13.15 -12.99
CA PRO A 730 -15.89 12.35 -13.71
C PRO A 730 -16.34 10.90 -13.89
N THR A 731 -15.79 10.25 -14.91
CA THR A 731 -15.94 8.80 -15.12
C THR A 731 -15.28 8.01 -13.99
N GLN A 732 -15.61 6.72 -13.86
CA GLN A 732 -15.01 5.80 -12.87
C GLN A 732 -15.18 6.24 -11.40
N ALA A 733 -16.17 7.05 -11.10
CA ALA A 733 -16.47 7.60 -9.77
C ALA A 733 -17.89 7.22 -9.33
N PRO A 734 -18.11 6.04 -8.76
CA PRO A 734 -19.42 5.63 -8.27
C PRO A 734 -19.83 6.45 -7.06
N ARG A 735 -21.13 6.87 -7.05
CA ARG A 735 -21.64 7.75 -6.00
C ARG A 735 -21.83 7.05 -4.66
N HIS A 736 -22.17 5.76 -4.67
CA HIS A 736 -22.41 4.94 -3.49
C HIS A 736 -21.64 3.64 -3.60
N MET A 737 -20.95 3.27 -2.52
CA MET A 737 -20.37 1.95 -2.37
C MET A 737 -20.67 1.44 -0.96
N ALA A 738 -20.93 0.13 -0.84
CA ALA A 738 -21.14 -0.52 0.44
C ALA A 738 -20.56 -1.93 0.43
N SER A 739 -19.98 -2.36 1.53
CA SER A 739 -19.51 -3.74 1.67
C SER A 739 -19.72 -4.25 3.10
N LEU A 740 -19.90 -5.57 3.18
CA LEU A 740 -19.99 -6.30 4.44
C LEU A 740 -19.28 -7.63 4.24
N TRP A 741 -18.38 -7.97 5.16
CA TRP A 741 -17.73 -9.28 5.26
C TRP A 741 -17.90 -9.82 6.67
N ALA A 742 -18.22 -11.09 6.81
CA ALA A 742 -18.27 -11.80 8.08
C ALA A 742 -17.46 -13.09 7.99
N ASP A 743 -16.69 -13.39 9.02
CA ASP A 743 -15.90 -14.61 9.17
C ASP A 743 -16.23 -15.27 10.51
N TYR A 744 -16.61 -16.53 10.48
CA TYR A 744 -16.94 -17.33 11.66
C TYR A 744 -15.99 -18.52 11.79
N ASN A 745 -15.26 -18.58 12.89
CA ASN A 745 -14.34 -19.66 13.22
C ASN A 745 -14.94 -20.59 14.28
N PHE A 746 -15.20 -21.85 13.93
CA PHE A 746 -15.67 -22.86 14.87
C PHE A 746 -14.50 -23.35 15.72
N ARG A 747 -14.51 -23.05 17.01
CA ARG A 747 -13.41 -23.39 17.95
C ARG A 747 -13.73 -24.57 18.88
N GLN A 748 -14.92 -25.17 18.77
CA GLN A 748 -15.40 -26.26 19.63
C GLN A 748 -16.33 -27.22 18.91
N GLY A 749 -16.43 -28.44 19.44
CA GLY A 749 -17.38 -29.44 18.96
C GLY A 749 -16.95 -30.17 17.69
N ALA A 750 -17.91 -30.74 16.97
CA ALA A 750 -17.65 -31.54 15.77
C ALA A 750 -17.14 -30.70 14.57
N LEU A 751 -17.26 -29.39 14.60
CA LEU A 751 -16.82 -28.46 13.55
C LEU A 751 -15.57 -27.68 13.96
N ASP A 752 -14.88 -28.06 15.03
CA ASP A 752 -13.66 -27.40 15.49
C ASP A 752 -12.62 -27.34 14.37
N GLY A 753 -12.09 -26.13 14.09
CA GLY A 753 -11.16 -25.84 13.00
C GLY A 753 -11.83 -25.44 11.68
N LEU A 754 -13.17 -25.52 11.55
CA LEU A 754 -13.88 -24.99 10.38
C LEU A 754 -13.99 -23.46 10.47
N ARG A 755 -13.71 -22.78 9.36
CA ARG A 755 -13.90 -21.34 9.17
C ARG A 755 -14.84 -21.12 8.00
N LEU A 756 -15.79 -20.21 8.16
CA LEU A 756 -16.74 -19.82 7.12
C LEU A 756 -16.74 -18.31 6.98
N GLY A 757 -16.36 -17.84 5.81
CA GLY A 757 -16.40 -16.42 5.45
C GLY A 757 -17.45 -16.15 4.38
N GLY A 758 -18.05 -14.96 4.43
CA GLY A 758 -18.96 -14.51 3.39
C GLY A 758 -19.06 -13.01 3.33
N GLY A 759 -19.18 -12.47 2.12
CA GLY A 759 -19.24 -11.05 1.89
C GLY A 759 -20.17 -10.63 0.79
N VAL A 760 -20.56 -9.36 0.85
CA VAL A 760 -21.34 -8.68 -0.18
C VAL A 760 -20.71 -7.31 -0.46
N ARG A 761 -20.59 -6.97 -1.74
CA ARG A 761 -20.08 -5.70 -2.22
C ARG A 761 -21.05 -5.08 -3.20
N TYR A 762 -21.50 -3.87 -2.91
CA TYR A 762 -22.34 -3.05 -3.78
C TYR A 762 -21.54 -1.86 -4.30
N VAL A 763 -21.57 -1.66 -5.61
CA VAL A 763 -21.03 -0.48 -6.28
C VAL A 763 -22.17 0.20 -7.04
N GLY A 764 -22.42 1.45 -6.72
CA GLY A 764 -23.46 2.26 -7.34
C GLY A 764 -23.10 2.61 -8.80
N TYR A 765 -24.03 3.25 -9.48
CA TYR A 765 -23.77 3.70 -10.85
C TYR A 765 -22.62 4.72 -10.92
N SER A 766 -21.89 4.70 -12.04
CA SER A 766 -20.99 5.74 -12.48
C SER A 766 -21.37 6.27 -13.86
N TRP A 767 -20.68 7.28 -14.36
CA TRP A 767 -20.92 7.80 -15.69
C TRP A 767 -19.96 7.21 -16.72
N VAL A 768 -20.47 7.01 -17.94
CA VAL A 768 -19.69 6.45 -19.06
C VAL A 768 -18.71 7.49 -19.62
N ASP A 769 -19.10 8.75 -19.61
CA ASP A 769 -18.36 9.87 -20.18
C ASP A 769 -18.40 11.11 -19.29
N ALA A 770 -17.54 12.07 -19.57
CA ALA A 770 -17.45 13.33 -18.84
C ALA A 770 -18.65 14.27 -19.07
N GLU A 771 -19.41 14.04 -20.12
CA GLU A 771 -20.66 14.76 -20.46
C GLU A 771 -21.85 14.23 -19.67
N ASN A 772 -21.69 13.10 -18.97
CA ASN A 772 -22.72 12.41 -18.20
C ASN A 772 -23.95 12.00 -19.07
N THR A 773 -23.70 11.55 -20.30
CA THR A 773 -24.75 11.18 -21.25
C THR A 773 -25.37 9.83 -20.94
N MET A 774 -24.61 8.89 -20.35
CA MET A 774 -25.03 7.52 -20.08
C MET A 774 -24.46 7.03 -18.75
N LYS A 775 -25.20 6.15 -18.06
CA LYS A 775 -24.76 5.53 -16.81
C LYS A 775 -24.25 4.11 -17.05
N VAL A 776 -23.16 3.77 -16.40
CA VAL A 776 -22.80 2.38 -16.10
C VAL A 776 -23.72 1.92 -14.96
N PRO A 777 -24.47 0.83 -15.11
CA PRO A 777 -25.36 0.33 -14.06
C PRO A 777 -24.64 -0.05 -12.78
N SER A 778 -25.33 0.04 -11.64
CA SER A 778 -24.84 -0.52 -10.38
C SER A 778 -24.78 -2.04 -10.41
N TYR A 779 -23.89 -2.63 -9.62
CA TYR A 779 -23.77 -4.08 -9.48
C TYR A 779 -23.57 -4.49 -8.01
N THR A 780 -23.90 -5.76 -7.73
CA THR A 780 -23.73 -6.37 -6.39
C THR A 780 -23.05 -7.71 -6.56
N LEU A 781 -21.95 -7.91 -5.86
CA LEU A 781 -21.14 -9.13 -5.90
C LEU A 781 -21.17 -9.81 -4.53
N PHE A 782 -21.18 -11.15 -4.57
CA PHE A 782 -21.10 -11.99 -3.37
C PHE A 782 -19.82 -12.78 -3.38
N ASP A 783 -19.14 -12.83 -2.24
CA ASP A 783 -17.90 -13.57 -2.04
C ASP A 783 -18.09 -14.58 -0.91
N ALA A 784 -17.37 -15.69 -0.93
CA ALA A 784 -17.43 -16.73 0.11
C ALA A 784 -16.05 -17.35 0.33
N SER A 785 -15.81 -17.81 1.56
CA SER A 785 -14.65 -18.64 1.88
C SER A 785 -15.02 -19.78 2.81
N VAL A 786 -14.32 -20.91 2.67
CA VAL A 786 -14.39 -22.05 3.56
C VAL A 786 -12.96 -22.50 3.87
N GLY A 787 -12.58 -22.49 5.15
CA GLY A 787 -11.28 -22.96 5.59
C GLY A 787 -11.40 -24.10 6.59
N TYR A 788 -10.42 -25.00 6.64
CA TYR A 788 -10.36 -26.05 7.64
C TYR A 788 -8.92 -26.35 8.07
N ASP A 789 -8.68 -26.27 9.38
CA ASP A 789 -7.43 -26.72 10.00
C ASP A 789 -7.45 -28.24 10.13
N LEU A 790 -6.74 -28.94 9.22
CA LEU A 790 -6.63 -30.40 9.23
C LEU A 790 -5.83 -30.94 10.43
N GLY A 791 -5.14 -30.10 11.19
CA GLY A 791 -4.53 -30.45 12.48
C GLY A 791 -5.55 -31.00 13.47
N LYS A 792 -6.81 -30.56 13.39
CA LYS A 792 -7.94 -31.03 14.21
C LYS A 792 -8.32 -32.48 13.91
N VAL A 793 -7.97 -33.02 12.75
CA VAL A 793 -8.17 -34.42 12.35
C VAL A 793 -6.86 -35.19 12.23
N GLY A 794 -5.76 -34.66 12.79
CA GLY A 794 -4.48 -35.39 12.93
C GLY A 794 -3.40 -35.03 11.90
N LEU A 795 -3.69 -34.18 10.91
CA LEU A 795 -2.72 -33.68 9.93
C LEU A 795 -2.18 -32.33 10.39
N LYS A 796 -1.32 -32.35 11.42
CA LYS A 796 -0.77 -31.13 12.04
C LYS A 796 -0.08 -30.23 11.01
N GLY A 797 -0.34 -28.92 11.11
CA GLY A 797 0.25 -27.89 10.25
C GLY A 797 -0.39 -27.79 8.86
N VAL A 798 -1.35 -28.65 8.50
CA VAL A 798 -2.04 -28.59 7.20
C VAL A 798 -3.32 -27.79 7.32
N ASP A 799 -3.44 -26.74 6.52
CA ASP A 799 -4.63 -25.90 6.37
C ASP A 799 -5.14 -25.95 4.93
N VAL A 800 -6.44 -26.03 4.76
CA VAL A 800 -7.09 -26.03 3.44
C VAL A 800 -8.08 -24.88 3.39
N ARG A 801 -8.06 -24.12 2.29
CA ARG A 801 -8.96 -22.99 2.07
C ARG A 801 -9.55 -23.03 0.67
N LEU A 802 -10.83 -22.77 0.57
CA LEU A 802 -11.57 -22.54 -0.67
C LEU A 802 -12.10 -21.11 -0.65
N ASN A 803 -11.77 -20.31 -1.65
CA ASN A 803 -12.26 -18.96 -1.84
C ASN A 803 -13.08 -18.89 -3.12
N ALA A 804 -14.15 -18.11 -3.11
CA ALA A 804 -14.99 -17.82 -4.27
C ALA A 804 -15.31 -16.33 -4.31
N ASN A 805 -14.84 -15.63 -5.31
CA ASN A 805 -15.16 -14.22 -5.60
C ASN A 805 -16.21 -14.17 -6.72
N ASN A 806 -17.13 -13.20 -6.65
CA ASN A 806 -18.28 -13.12 -7.56
C ASN A 806 -19.03 -14.48 -7.62
N LEU A 807 -19.42 -15.01 -6.47
CA LEU A 807 -20.00 -16.36 -6.30
C LEU A 807 -21.18 -16.61 -7.24
N THR A 808 -21.99 -15.62 -7.50
CA THR A 808 -23.17 -15.69 -8.37
C THR A 808 -22.86 -15.61 -9.86
N ASN A 809 -21.60 -15.36 -10.22
CA ASN A 809 -21.15 -15.12 -11.60
C ASN A 809 -21.92 -13.98 -12.28
N GLU A 810 -22.10 -12.88 -11.57
CA GLU A 810 -22.71 -11.67 -12.13
C GLU A 810 -21.84 -11.14 -13.27
N SER A 811 -22.45 -10.96 -14.47
CA SER A 811 -21.83 -10.28 -15.60
C SER A 811 -22.12 -8.78 -15.49
N TYR A 812 -21.07 -7.97 -15.37
CA TYR A 812 -21.20 -6.53 -15.15
C TYR A 812 -20.10 -5.76 -15.88
N ILE A 813 -20.35 -4.48 -16.10
CA ILE A 813 -19.33 -3.52 -16.51
C ILE A 813 -18.80 -2.84 -15.26
N ALA A 814 -17.51 -2.98 -15.00
CA ALA A 814 -16.87 -2.39 -13.82
C ALA A 814 -16.90 -0.86 -13.87
N SER A 815 -16.57 -0.29 -15.00
CA SER A 815 -16.65 1.15 -15.31
C SER A 815 -16.47 1.40 -16.81
N CYS A 816 -16.57 2.65 -17.23
CA CYS A 816 -16.15 3.12 -18.55
C CYS A 816 -15.25 4.35 -18.41
N ALA A 817 -14.26 4.49 -19.28
CA ALA A 817 -13.48 5.71 -19.44
C ALA A 817 -14.11 6.66 -20.47
N SER A 818 -14.87 6.11 -21.41
CA SER A 818 -15.60 6.83 -22.45
C SER A 818 -16.64 5.91 -23.12
N LEU A 819 -17.43 6.45 -24.05
CA LEU A 819 -18.36 5.67 -24.88
C LEU A 819 -17.68 4.57 -25.70
N SER A 820 -16.37 4.69 -25.97
CA SER A 820 -15.60 3.70 -26.72
C SER A 820 -14.87 2.68 -25.84
N TYR A 821 -14.76 2.94 -24.53
CA TYR A 821 -13.99 2.12 -23.60
C TYR A 821 -14.77 1.86 -22.31
N CYS A 822 -15.44 0.70 -22.27
CA CYS A 822 -16.03 0.12 -21.08
C CYS A 822 -15.29 -1.18 -20.73
N TYR A 823 -15.10 -1.44 -19.46
CA TYR A 823 -14.29 -2.54 -18.95
C TYR A 823 -15.16 -3.61 -18.34
N MET A 824 -15.03 -4.86 -18.85
CA MET A 824 -15.73 -6.02 -18.31
C MET A 824 -15.27 -6.30 -16.88
N GLY A 825 -16.23 -6.56 -16.00
CA GLY A 825 -15.94 -6.94 -14.62
C GLY A 825 -15.36 -8.36 -14.52
N GLU A 826 -14.78 -8.67 -13.35
CA GLU A 826 -14.25 -9.99 -13.07
C GLU A 826 -15.37 -11.03 -12.98
N GLU A 827 -15.23 -12.14 -13.69
CA GLU A 827 -16.11 -13.30 -13.55
C GLU A 827 -15.91 -14.00 -12.21
N ARG A 828 -16.71 -15.05 -11.97
CA ARG A 828 -16.53 -15.89 -10.78
C ARG A 828 -15.16 -16.55 -10.80
N ASN A 829 -14.36 -16.25 -9.78
CA ASN A 829 -13.09 -16.90 -9.52
C ASN A 829 -13.23 -17.78 -8.29
N VAL A 830 -12.88 -19.08 -8.43
CA VAL A 830 -12.86 -20.05 -7.33
C VAL A 830 -11.46 -20.63 -7.26
N SER A 831 -10.84 -20.53 -6.08
CA SER A 831 -9.51 -21.10 -5.82
C SER A 831 -9.51 -21.97 -4.57
N ALA A 832 -8.74 -23.05 -4.61
CA ALA A 832 -8.47 -23.93 -3.47
C ALA A 832 -6.97 -23.90 -3.17
N THR A 833 -6.64 -23.56 -1.93
CA THR A 833 -5.26 -23.50 -1.45
C THR A 833 -5.06 -24.53 -0.33
N VAL A 834 -4.00 -25.32 -0.43
CA VAL A 834 -3.51 -26.17 0.64
C VAL A 834 -2.18 -25.61 1.10
N SER A 835 -2.04 -25.31 2.39
CA SER A 835 -0.79 -24.89 3.00
C SER A 835 -0.32 -25.89 4.07
N TYR A 836 1.00 -26.04 4.19
CA TYR A 836 1.63 -26.88 5.20
C TYR A 836 2.71 -26.08 5.93
N GLN A 837 2.54 -25.95 7.23
CA GLN A 837 3.49 -25.29 8.13
C GLN A 837 4.19 -26.36 8.98
N PHE A 838 5.54 -26.34 9.05
CA PHE A 838 6.38 -27.33 9.74
C PHE A 838 7.59 -26.75 10.43
#